data_d64feab457ca5cad85feb4ffe3a37526
#
_entry.id   d64feab457ca5cad85feb4ffe3a37526
#
_cell.length_a   1.000
_cell.length_b   1.000
_cell.length_c   1.000
_cell.angle_alpha   90.00
_cell.angle_beta   90.00
_cell.angle_gamma   90.00
#
_symmetry.space_group_name_H-M   'P 1'
#
loop_
_entity.id
_entity.type
_entity.pdbx_description
1 polymer ?
#
loop_
_entity_poly.entity_id
_entity_poly.type
_entity_poly.pdbx_seq_one_letter_code
_entity_poly.pdbx_strand_id
1 'polypeptide(L)'
;MGTDAASVPRVPSASQRLAIEGPPQPLLVLAGPGAGKTFCLIERIGFLIDKLDIKPERICVFTFTNKAAGEIAERLVRELGPSVERVKRGTIHAFCAELLREFGEQVGLQAGFGIADEPYQRSVLRRLKVPAKMHKSVLDAFARWRFRGEPMGHRYQKFYDGYRQMIAERNVADFDTLVLKTAELLRIEAVAAEVRGRWDAVLVDEFQDLNPIQYAVIRELAQDHRHVFVVGDDEQSVYSWTGADPKVFLDFRRDFGVAPGDVVHLQDNRRCPPAVLDLARRLIAMNESIFEDRAPQRTTHESEFAVAALNFADAERETSWIIDDLRRDRAAHDGQLGWGDVALLYRTHKIGSALEIAFLNAGIPCRLAQGRALADDKVVAYVLAALRVIANPRDEIQQELFYQTVLPDALFDSARAWAEETGRSLVEQLVHMARTLPREHGDAKKIWRGYYALQNLDALAKSHTSLRSLVDDILSEKVGTYRTVLEEHQDELSDPATHEEVVALAERIQRTIEEGRSVWIPRSGGIEIAAKKMLTEMGVRTVTLGGAPGADALCISPQDFPSLGFGLGLFKTAQLVRTRSFASTFRDFTAVDLETTGKDVEGAEIVEIAAVRVRDGKVVDEYQTRVKPRVPITLGAQATHGISEEDVAESPYFETMWPEFRAFCGSDILVAHNGYTFDFPILRRMAANLPGGTDFSTYDTLPLARTLHATSRRLEHLAKRYGIATGKSHRALDDCITLAKLFPLLSETRLEYARKTALVNLLDQLGIALALSDRDSMCNEARKIFEFVPAYSLGRHSDCLDRYASERELSGDASLPTVDDLIALLGGHQLMLRLRAERSADKRYPETMGRLRRLIEACATGELAEQICTFLERAVLSRYDGAETEKSRVNLLTMHSTKGLEFSRVYIVGVEDEQLIPTPRNGVLGKLDLEEARRLLYVGMTRTKDRLVMTRVKSRGEKATGGHRFLDEMQLKLSGQV
;
A
#
# COMPACT_ATOMS: atom_id res chain seq x y z
N MET A 1 -3.08 24.08 18.48
CA MET A 1 -4.31 24.79 18.13
C MET A 1 -4.02 25.64 16.90
N GLY A 2 -4.05 25.04 15.74
CA GLY A 2 -4.00 25.74 14.45
C GLY A 2 -5.44 26.00 14.06
N THR A 3 -5.77 27.26 13.94
CA THR A 3 -7.07 27.74 13.46
C THR A 3 -7.28 27.20 12.06
N ASP A 4 -8.23 26.27 11.91
CA ASP A 4 -8.85 25.97 10.62
C ASP A 4 -9.37 27.30 10.07
N ALA A 5 -8.70 27.81 9.05
CA ALA A 5 -9.24 28.90 8.25
C ALA A 5 -10.53 28.35 7.64
N ALA A 6 -11.66 28.79 8.16
CA ALA A 6 -12.97 28.49 7.64
C ALA A 6 -12.94 28.77 6.13
N SER A 7 -12.99 27.71 5.33
CA SER A 7 -12.98 27.82 3.88
C SER A 7 -14.18 28.67 3.47
N VAL A 8 -13.92 29.81 2.83
CA VAL A 8 -14.98 30.64 2.24
C VAL A 8 -15.87 29.73 1.38
N PRO A 9 -17.19 29.70 1.60
CA PRO A 9 -18.09 28.85 0.84
C PRO A 9 -17.86 29.07 -0.66
N ARG A 10 -17.53 28.04 -1.40
CA ARG A 10 -17.34 28.12 -2.84
C ARG A 10 -18.68 28.44 -3.49
N VAL A 11 -18.79 29.62 -4.09
CA VAL A 11 -19.99 30.00 -4.84
C VAL A 11 -19.99 29.29 -6.19
N PRO A 12 -21.00 28.48 -6.52
CA PRO A 12 -21.11 27.86 -7.84
C PRO A 12 -21.22 28.90 -8.94
N SER A 13 -20.57 28.68 -10.07
CA SER A 13 -20.74 29.48 -11.28
C SER A 13 -22.13 29.26 -11.91
N ALA A 14 -22.49 30.07 -12.87
CA ALA A 14 -23.78 29.95 -13.55
C ALA A 14 -23.97 28.55 -14.18
N SER A 15 -22.93 28.02 -14.87
CA SER A 15 -22.98 26.68 -15.46
C SER A 15 -23.00 25.57 -14.40
N GLN A 16 -22.27 25.75 -13.29
CA GLN A 16 -22.31 24.82 -12.17
C GLN A 16 -23.70 24.79 -11.48
N ARG A 17 -24.36 25.96 -11.33
CA ARG A 17 -25.73 26.00 -10.78
C ARG A 17 -26.72 25.21 -11.64
N LEU A 18 -26.62 25.30 -12.96
CA LEU A 18 -27.46 24.50 -13.85
C LEU A 18 -27.27 22.98 -13.63
N ALA A 19 -26.06 22.54 -13.37
CA ALA A 19 -25.78 21.15 -13.06
C ALA A 19 -26.28 20.76 -11.65
N ILE A 20 -26.13 21.63 -10.66
CA ILE A 20 -26.49 21.39 -9.26
C ILE A 20 -28.00 21.44 -9.06
N GLU A 21 -28.66 22.50 -9.54
CA GLU A 21 -30.07 22.83 -9.30
C GLU A 21 -30.99 22.40 -10.47
N GLY A 22 -30.43 21.68 -11.45
CA GLY A 22 -31.18 21.26 -12.64
C GLY A 22 -32.49 20.50 -12.31
N PRO A 23 -33.49 20.57 -13.20
CA PRO A 23 -34.81 20.00 -12.97
C PRO A 23 -34.77 18.48 -12.77
N PRO A 24 -35.89 17.87 -12.27
CA PRO A 24 -36.00 16.42 -12.09
C PRO A 24 -36.14 15.70 -13.44
N GLN A 25 -35.05 15.68 -14.20
CA GLN A 25 -34.89 15.02 -15.49
C GLN A 25 -33.46 14.51 -15.63
N PRO A 26 -33.20 13.57 -16.54
CA PRO A 26 -31.84 13.12 -16.84
C PRO A 26 -30.95 14.29 -17.25
N LEU A 27 -29.82 14.46 -16.55
CA LEU A 27 -28.85 15.53 -16.77
C LEU A 27 -27.55 14.95 -17.29
N LEU A 28 -27.09 15.45 -18.41
CA LEU A 28 -25.76 15.19 -18.96
C LEU A 28 -24.88 16.43 -18.78
N VAL A 29 -23.78 16.28 -18.06
CA VAL A 29 -22.84 17.35 -17.76
C VAL A 29 -21.49 17.07 -18.41
N LEU A 30 -21.11 17.89 -19.36
CA LEU A 30 -19.78 17.89 -19.95
C LEU A 30 -18.89 18.86 -19.20
N ALA A 31 -17.83 18.33 -18.64
CA ALA A 31 -17.00 19.08 -17.72
C ALA A 31 -15.51 18.79 -17.96
N GLY A 32 -14.83 19.68 -18.62
CA GLY A 32 -13.40 19.58 -18.87
C GLY A 32 -12.54 19.58 -17.60
N PRO A 33 -11.21 19.51 -17.73
CA PRO A 33 -10.30 19.51 -16.60
C PRO A 33 -10.48 20.79 -15.77
N GLY A 34 -10.45 20.66 -14.44
CA GLY A 34 -10.55 21.83 -13.54
C GLY A 34 -11.91 22.53 -13.48
N ALA A 35 -12.93 22.02 -14.18
CA ALA A 35 -14.28 22.62 -14.19
C ALA A 35 -15.13 22.32 -12.93
N GLY A 36 -14.64 21.44 -12.03
CA GLY A 36 -15.31 21.14 -10.77
C GLY A 36 -16.35 20.02 -10.88
N LYS A 37 -16.10 18.97 -11.68
CA LYS A 37 -16.96 17.78 -11.78
C LYS A 37 -17.43 17.26 -10.43
N THR A 38 -16.47 16.87 -9.59
CA THR A 38 -16.76 16.30 -8.26
C THR A 38 -17.45 17.30 -7.34
N PHE A 39 -17.12 18.59 -7.46
CA PHE A 39 -17.84 19.64 -6.72
C PHE A 39 -19.33 19.67 -7.11
N CYS A 40 -19.65 19.71 -8.42
CA CYS A 40 -21.04 19.69 -8.87
C CYS A 40 -21.77 18.41 -8.44
N LEU A 41 -21.08 17.25 -8.44
CA LEU A 41 -21.66 15.99 -7.99
C LEU A 41 -22.06 16.05 -6.51
N ILE A 42 -21.15 16.54 -5.64
CA ILE A 42 -21.39 16.63 -4.18
C ILE A 42 -22.50 17.63 -3.89
N GLU A 43 -22.42 18.83 -4.48
CA GLU A 43 -23.46 19.85 -4.31
C GLU A 43 -24.84 19.39 -4.85
N ARG A 44 -24.84 18.60 -5.95
CA ARG A 44 -26.09 17.97 -6.46
C ARG A 44 -26.66 17.00 -5.45
N ILE A 45 -25.86 16.18 -4.81
CA ILE A 45 -26.32 15.29 -3.73
C ILE A 45 -26.91 16.10 -2.57
N GLY A 46 -26.22 17.17 -2.15
CA GLY A 46 -26.74 18.09 -1.14
C GLY A 46 -28.09 18.71 -1.55
N PHE A 47 -28.20 19.18 -2.79
CA PHE A 47 -29.45 19.72 -3.32
C PHE A 47 -30.59 18.68 -3.35
N LEU A 48 -30.30 17.42 -3.73
CA LEU A 48 -31.29 16.35 -3.73
C LEU A 48 -31.81 16.06 -2.31
N ILE A 49 -30.92 16.10 -1.31
CA ILE A 49 -31.29 15.87 0.10
C ILE A 49 -32.03 17.10 0.68
N ASP A 50 -31.43 18.28 0.58
CA ASP A 50 -31.90 19.47 1.33
C ASP A 50 -33.10 20.16 0.69
N LYS A 51 -33.21 20.09 -0.65
CA LYS A 51 -34.26 20.83 -1.41
C LYS A 51 -35.34 19.94 -1.97
N LEU A 52 -35.00 18.68 -2.30
CA LEU A 52 -35.96 17.73 -2.88
C LEU A 52 -36.35 16.63 -1.90
N ASP A 53 -35.87 16.67 -0.65
CA ASP A 53 -36.18 15.75 0.44
C ASP A 53 -35.93 14.26 0.08
N ILE A 54 -34.95 14.00 -0.77
CA ILE A 54 -34.55 12.64 -1.10
C ILE A 54 -33.65 12.10 0.02
N LYS A 55 -34.04 10.96 0.59
CA LYS A 55 -33.27 10.33 1.67
C LYS A 55 -31.92 9.87 1.18
N PRO A 56 -30.83 10.07 1.96
CA PRO A 56 -29.47 9.65 1.59
C PRO A 56 -29.37 8.19 1.10
N GLU A 57 -30.06 7.26 1.78
CA GLU A 57 -30.10 5.84 1.42
C GLU A 57 -30.79 5.52 0.09
N ARG A 58 -31.48 6.50 -0.50
CA ARG A 58 -32.16 6.40 -1.78
C ARG A 58 -31.33 7.02 -2.93
N ILE A 59 -30.11 7.42 -2.65
CA ILE A 59 -29.16 7.98 -3.62
C ILE A 59 -28.04 6.98 -3.89
N CYS A 60 -27.81 6.67 -5.19
CA CYS A 60 -26.73 5.80 -5.62
C CYS A 60 -25.73 6.58 -6.49
N VAL A 61 -24.43 6.45 -6.16
CA VAL A 61 -23.34 7.16 -6.84
C VAL A 61 -22.32 6.16 -7.36
N PHE A 62 -22.05 6.20 -8.65
CA PHE A 62 -21.04 5.39 -9.31
C PHE A 62 -19.83 6.21 -9.69
N THR A 63 -18.65 5.61 -9.52
CA THR A 63 -17.38 6.16 -9.96
C THR A 63 -16.49 5.05 -10.52
N PHE A 64 -15.41 5.43 -11.20
CA PHE A 64 -14.55 4.47 -11.88
C PHE A 64 -13.61 3.72 -10.92
N THR A 65 -13.13 4.35 -9.83
CA THR A 65 -12.14 3.76 -8.91
C THR A 65 -12.62 3.77 -7.46
N ASN A 66 -12.15 2.81 -6.65
CA ASN A 66 -12.44 2.78 -5.21
C ASN A 66 -11.85 4.02 -4.50
N LYS A 67 -10.71 4.53 -4.98
CA LYS A 67 -10.12 5.77 -4.47
C LYS A 67 -11.07 6.95 -4.65
N ALA A 68 -11.63 7.13 -5.85
CA ALA A 68 -12.60 8.19 -6.11
C ALA A 68 -13.87 8.03 -5.26
N ALA A 69 -14.34 6.80 -5.06
CA ALA A 69 -15.47 6.52 -4.15
C ALA A 69 -15.15 6.93 -2.70
N GLY A 70 -13.93 6.67 -2.23
CA GLY A 70 -13.45 7.10 -0.91
C GLY A 70 -13.35 8.62 -0.81
N GLU A 71 -12.78 9.30 -1.79
CA GLU A 71 -12.67 10.76 -1.82
C GLU A 71 -14.05 11.44 -1.84
N ILE A 72 -15.00 10.89 -2.59
CA ILE A 72 -16.40 11.36 -2.59
C ILE A 72 -16.99 11.17 -1.19
N ALA A 73 -16.76 10.01 -0.54
CA ALA A 73 -17.23 9.73 0.81
C ALA A 73 -16.74 10.76 1.83
N GLU A 74 -15.43 11.01 1.86
CA GLU A 74 -14.81 11.97 2.79
C GLU A 74 -15.33 13.39 2.56
N ARG A 75 -15.50 13.78 1.30
CA ARG A 75 -16.03 15.13 0.96
C ARG A 75 -17.50 15.27 1.33
N LEU A 76 -18.32 14.26 1.05
CA LEU A 76 -19.74 14.26 1.43
C LEU A 76 -19.90 14.46 2.95
N VAL A 77 -19.19 13.66 3.75
CA VAL A 77 -19.26 13.77 5.22
C VAL A 77 -18.76 15.14 5.71
N ARG A 78 -17.67 15.65 5.12
CA ARG A 78 -17.10 16.94 5.50
C ARG A 78 -17.99 18.11 5.12
N GLU A 79 -18.65 18.09 3.96
CA GLU A 79 -19.43 19.23 3.41
C GLU A 79 -20.91 19.17 3.82
N LEU A 80 -21.49 17.97 3.96
CA LEU A 80 -22.92 17.76 4.25
C LEU A 80 -23.21 17.08 5.61
N GLY A 81 -22.15 16.69 6.34
CA GLY A 81 -22.28 16.05 7.65
C GLY A 81 -22.47 14.53 7.61
N PRO A 82 -22.50 13.87 8.78
CA PRO A 82 -22.47 12.40 8.88
C PRO A 82 -23.77 11.71 8.39
N SER A 83 -24.88 12.40 8.26
CA SER A 83 -26.15 11.82 7.78
C SER A 83 -26.04 11.25 6.35
N VAL A 84 -25.10 11.76 5.53
CA VAL A 84 -24.89 11.32 4.15
C VAL A 84 -24.06 10.05 4.02
N GLU A 85 -23.57 9.47 5.11
CA GLU A 85 -22.85 8.18 5.06
C GLU A 85 -23.70 7.04 4.46
N ARG A 86 -25.02 7.16 4.52
CA ARG A 86 -25.98 6.21 3.94
C ARG A 86 -26.14 6.30 2.43
N VAL A 87 -25.56 7.32 1.77
CA VAL A 87 -25.52 7.39 0.31
C VAL A 87 -24.77 6.18 -0.22
N LYS A 88 -25.41 5.37 -1.08
CA LYS A 88 -24.74 4.24 -1.73
C LYS A 88 -23.70 4.75 -2.71
N ARG A 89 -22.46 4.31 -2.57
CA ARG A 89 -21.36 4.74 -3.42
C ARG A 89 -20.39 3.60 -3.67
N GLY A 90 -19.82 3.56 -4.85
CA GLY A 90 -18.86 2.52 -5.21
C GLY A 90 -18.55 2.47 -6.70
N THR A 91 -17.76 1.48 -7.08
CA THR A 91 -17.53 1.17 -8.49
C THR A 91 -18.67 0.32 -9.05
N ILE A 92 -18.88 0.38 -10.37
CA ILE A 92 -19.88 -0.47 -11.04
C ILE A 92 -19.60 -1.96 -10.80
N HIS A 93 -18.33 -2.37 -10.80
CA HIS A 93 -17.98 -3.77 -10.55
C HIS A 93 -18.37 -4.23 -9.14
N ALA A 94 -18.12 -3.38 -8.11
CA ALA A 94 -18.54 -3.70 -6.75
C ALA A 94 -20.05 -3.82 -6.63
N PHE A 95 -20.79 -2.92 -7.27
CA PHE A 95 -22.24 -2.96 -7.34
C PHE A 95 -22.74 -4.23 -8.06
N CYS A 96 -22.15 -4.58 -9.19
CA CYS A 96 -22.48 -5.81 -9.90
C CYS A 96 -22.24 -7.06 -9.04
N ALA A 97 -21.12 -7.11 -8.32
CA ALA A 97 -20.82 -8.22 -7.44
C ALA A 97 -21.83 -8.35 -6.29
N GLU A 98 -22.26 -7.24 -5.70
CA GLU A 98 -23.31 -7.22 -4.66
C GLU A 98 -24.65 -7.76 -5.18
N LEU A 99 -25.10 -7.26 -6.33
CA LEU A 99 -26.35 -7.72 -6.93
C LEU A 99 -26.32 -9.20 -7.30
N LEU A 100 -25.19 -9.66 -7.83
CA LEU A 100 -25.03 -11.07 -8.20
C LEU A 100 -24.92 -11.99 -6.98
N ARG A 101 -24.52 -11.49 -5.81
CA ARG A 101 -24.61 -12.26 -4.56
C ARG A 101 -26.03 -12.42 -4.08
N GLU A 102 -26.84 -11.41 -4.31
CA GLU A 102 -28.24 -11.40 -3.89
C GLU A 102 -29.14 -12.19 -4.87
N PHE A 103 -28.93 -12.00 -6.16
CA PHE A 103 -29.82 -12.54 -7.21
C PHE A 103 -29.13 -13.43 -8.23
N GLY A 104 -27.85 -13.72 -8.08
CA GLY A 104 -27.03 -14.37 -9.10
C GLY A 104 -27.47 -15.77 -9.50
N GLU A 105 -28.21 -16.48 -8.64
CA GLU A 105 -28.78 -17.79 -8.96
C GLU A 105 -29.69 -17.75 -10.18
N GLN A 106 -30.38 -16.63 -10.39
CA GLN A 106 -31.26 -16.44 -11.56
C GLN A 106 -30.51 -16.35 -12.89
N VAL A 107 -29.20 -16.09 -12.85
CA VAL A 107 -28.31 -16.03 -14.01
C VAL A 107 -27.19 -17.06 -13.94
N GLY A 108 -27.33 -18.08 -13.07
CA GLY A 108 -26.44 -19.24 -13.00
C GLY A 108 -25.16 -19.01 -12.20
N LEU A 109 -25.12 -18.03 -11.28
CA LEU A 109 -24.07 -17.85 -10.29
C LEU A 109 -24.61 -18.17 -8.91
N GLN A 110 -24.00 -19.13 -8.21
CA GLN A 110 -24.39 -19.48 -6.83
C GLN A 110 -23.90 -18.40 -5.84
N ALA A 111 -24.59 -18.23 -4.73
CA ALA A 111 -24.12 -17.40 -3.64
C ALA A 111 -22.70 -17.81 -3.21
N GLY A 112 -21.83 -16.85 -2.98
CA GLY A 112 -20.43 -17.12 -2.63
C GLY A 112 -19.51 -17.43 -3.82
N PHE A 113 -19.88 -17.03 -5.03
CA PHE A 113 -18.98 -17.14 -6.18
C PHE A 113 -17.64 -16.41 -5.96
N GLY A 114 -16.55 -16.96 -6.54
CA GLY A 114 -15.23 -16.36 -6.51
C GLY A 114 -15.01 -15.37 -7.64
N ILE A 115 -14.03 -14.46 -7.47
CA ILE A 115 -13.62 -13.54 -8.55
C ILE A 115 -12.31 -14.04 -9.17
N ALA A 116 -12.35 -14.25 -10.50
CA ALA A 116 -11.18 -14.60 -11.30
C ALA A 116 -10.39 -13.35 -11.68
N ASP A 117 -9.35 -13.05 -10.95
CA ASP A 117 -8.35 -12.06 -11.34
C ASP A 117 -7.41 -12.58 -12.45
N GLU A 118 -6.48 -11.74 -12.90
CA GLU A 118 -5.57 -12.10 -13.99
C GLU A 118 -4.72 -13.35 -13.71
N PRO A 119 -4.12 -13.55 -12.50
CA PRO A 119 -3.44 -14.80 -12.15
C PRO A 119 -4.34 -16.03 -12.30
N TYR A 120 -5.58 -15.94 -11.83
CA TYR A 120 -6.57 -17.01 -11.96
C TYR A 120 -6.90 -17.29 -13.43
N GLN A 121 -7.22 -16.25 -14.20
CA GLN A 121 -7.52 -16.35 -15.63
C GLN A 121 -6.36 -16.99 -16.41
N ARG A 122 -5.11 -16.60 -16.11
CA ARG A 122 -3.91 -17.22 -16.70
C ARG A 122 -3.78 -18.69 -16.34
N SER A 123 -4.18 -19.09 -15.13
CA SER A 123 -4.19 -20.51 -14.72
C SER A 123 -5.25 -21.32 -15.48
N VAL A 124 -6.43 -20.73 -15.72
CA VAL A 124 -7.45 -21.32 -16.59
C VAL A 124 -6.92 -21.48 -18.02
N LEU A 125 -6.30 -20.45 -18.60
CA LEU A 125 -5.73 -20.54 -19.96
C LEU A 125 -4.62 -21.60 -20.07
N ARG A 126 -3.80 -21.78 -19.04
CA ARG A 126 -2.80 -22.86 -19.00
C ARG A 126 -3.46 -24.23 -19.03
N ARG A 127 -4.51 -24.46 -18.25
CA ARG A 127 -5.28 -25.72 -18.26
C ARG A 127 -5.93 -25.99 -19.63
N LEU A 128 -6.24 -24.93 -20.36
CA LEU A 128 -6.69 -25.00 -21.76
C LEU A 128 -5.54 -25.18 -22.77
N LYS A 129 -4.31 -25.40 -22.28
CA LYS A 129 -3.07 -25.57 -23.08
C LYS A 129 -2.77 -24.37 -24.00
N VAL A 130 -3.15 -23.16 -23.57
CA VAL A 130 -2.76 -21.91 -24.24
C VAL A 130 -1.33 -21.57 -23.87
N PRO A 131 -0.41 -21.37 -24.85
CA PRO A 131 0.97 -20.99 -24.55
C PRO A 131 1.05 -19.69 -23.74
N ALA A 132 1.92 -19.63 -22.71
CA ALA A 132 2.03 -18.49 -21.79
C ALA A 132 2.24 -17.14 -22.50
N LYS A 133 3.05 -17.12 -23.57
CA LYS A 133 3.27 -15.93 -24.41
C LYS A 133 1.99 -15.38 -25.10
N MET A 134 0.95 -16.19 -25.19
CA MET A 134 -0.33 -15.82 -25.81
C MET A 134 -1.39 -15.40 -24.79
N HIS A 135 -1.20 -15.62 -23.49
CA HIS A 135 -2.24 -15.39 -22.49
C HIS A 135 -2.81 -13.96 -22.58
N LYS A 136 -1.92 -12.95 -22.59
CA LYS A 136 -2.34 -11.56 -22.70
C LYS A 136 -3.16 -11.30 -23.98
N SER A 137 -2.67 -11.74 -25.13
CA SER A 137 -3.36 -11.54 -26.41
C SER A 137 -4.71 -12.24 -26.50
N VAL A 138 -4.84 -13.40 -25.82
CA VAL A 138 -6.12 -14.15 -25.74
C VAL A 138 -7.10 -13.40 -24.84
N LEU A 139 -6.69 -12.97 -23.66
CA LEU A 139 -7.57 -12.18 -22.76
C LEU A 139 -7.99 -10.86 -23.41
N ASP A 140 -7.08 -10.15 -24.07
CA ASP A 140 -7.39 -8.93 -24.81
C ASP A 140 -8.41 -9.19 -25.95
N ALA A 141 -8.32 -10.37 -26.62
CA ALA A 141 -9.28 -10.74 -27.64
C ALA A 141 -10.67 -11.04 -27.04
N PHE A 142 -10.73 -11.70 -25.88
CA PHE A 142 -11.96 -11.94 -25.15
C PHE A 142 -12.66 -10.62 -24.79
N ALA A 143 -11.91 -9.66 -24.24
CA ALA A 143 -12.41 -8.35 -23.87
C ALA A 143 -12.95 -7.58 -25.10
N ARG A 144 -12.20 -7.52 -26.22
CA ARG A 144 -12.67 -6.86 -27.45
C ARG A 144 -13.94 -7.48 -28.00
N TRP A 145 -14.04 -8.80 -28.00
CA TRP A 145 -15.25 -9.47 -28.45
C TRP A 145 -16.45 -9.17 -27.53
N ARG A 146 -16.25 -9.22 -26.23
CA ARG A 146 -17.30 -8.96 -25.24
C ARG A 146 -17.81 -7.51 -25.30
N PHE A 147 -16.91 -6.54 -25.40
CA PHE A 147 -17.26 -5.12 -25.30
C PHE A 147 -17.54 -4.44 -26.64
N ARG A 148 -16.89 -4.89 -27.71
CA ARG A 148 -16.99 -4.26 -29.05
C ARG A 148 -17.60 -5.14 -30.11
N GLY A 149 -17.91 -6.40 -29.80
CA GLY A 149 -18.41 -7.37 -30.78
C GLY A 149 -17.39 -7.70 -31.89
N GLU A 150 -16.11 -7.40 -31.69
CA GLU A 150 -15.06 -7.67 -32.67
C GLU A 150 -14.91 -9.20 -32.87
N PRO A 151 -14.99 -9.71 -34.10
CA PRO A 151 -14.96 -11.15 -34.33
C PRO A 151 -13.63 -11.77 -33.90
N MET A 152 -13.69 -12.85 -33.14
CA MET A 152 -12.52 -13.64 -32.78
C MET A 152 -12.26 -14.70 -33.89
N GLY A 153 -10.97 -14.93 -34.20
CA GLY A 153 -10.58 -16.07 -35.03
C GLY A 153 -11.00 -17.40 -34.39
N HIS A 154 -11.29 -18.41 -35.20
CA HIS A 154 -11.79 -19.73 -34.75
C HIS A 154 -11.00 -20.37 -33.59
N ARG A 155 -9.68 -20.17 -33.57
CA ARG A 155 -8.81 -20.66 -32.49
C ARG A 155 -9.08 -19.96 -31.15
N TYR A 156 -9.26 -18.66 -31.15
CA TYR A 156 -9.60 -17.88 -29.95
C TYR A 156 -11.01 -18.20 -29.46
N GLN A 157 -11.95 -18.43 -30.38
CA GLN A 157 -13.31 -18.83 -30.03
C GLN A 157 -13.31 -20.14 -29.22
N LYS A 158 -12.58 -21.16 -29.66
CA LYS A 158 -12.45 -22.43 -28.92
C LYS A 158 -11.86 -22.24 -27.52
N PHE A 159 -10.86 -21.36 -27.36
CA PHE A 159 -10.32 -21.04 -26.05
C PHE A 159 -11.34 -20.31 -25.18
N TYR A 160 -12.12 -19.43 -25.77
CA TYR A 160 -13.17 -18.68 -25.06
C TYR A 160 -14.27 -19.61 -24.54
N ASP A 161 -14.73 -20.53 -25.34
CA ASP A 161 -15.77 -21.49 -24.95
C ASP A 161 -15.29 -22.39 -23.80
N GLY A 162 -14.09 -22.92 -23.88
CA GLY A 162 -13.47 -23.67 -22.79
C GLY A 162 -13.21 -22.84 -21.54
N TYR A 163 -12.81 -21.57 -21.71
CA TYR A 163 -12.63 -20.63 -20.60
C TYR A 163 -13.96 -20.37 -19.87
N ARG A 164 -15.01 -20.03 -20.60
CA ARG A 164 -16.35 -19.81 -20.03
C ARG A 164 -16.87 -21.03 -19.28
N GLN A 165 -16.74 -22.20 -19.87
CA GLN A 165 -17.14 -23.44 -19.22
C GLN A 165 -16.39 -23.66 -17.91
N MET A 166 -15.07 -23.49 -17.92
CA MET A 166 -14.21 -23.76 -16.76
C MET A 166 -14.47 -22.79 -15.59
N ILE A 167 -14.71 -21.50 -15.85
CA ILE A 167 -15.06 -20.53 -14.80
C ILE A 167 -16.47 -20.79 -14.25
N ALA A 168 -17.43 -21.14 -15.10
CA ALA A 168 -18.79 -21.46 -14.70
C ALA A 168 -18.88 -22.74 -13.82
N GLU A 169 -18.18 -23.82 -14.20
CA GLU A 169 -18.12 -25.05 -13.41
C GLU A 169 -17.53 -24.85 -12.01
N ARG A 170 -16.67 -23.83 -11.83
CA ARG A 170 -16.03 -23.49 -10.54
C ARG A 170 -16.77 -22.42 -9.77
N ASN A 171 -17.89 -21.98 -10.26
CA ASN A 171 -18.65 -20.87 -9.69
C ASN A 171 -17.76 -19.62 -9.47
N VAL A 172 -17.07 -19.19 -10.52
CA VAL A 172 -16.17 -18.04 -10.50
C VAL A 172 -16.53 -17.10 -11.63
N ALA A 173 -16.49 -15.80 -11.41
CA ALA A 173 -16.72 -14.77 -12.40
C ALA A 173 -15.48 -13.89 -12.59
N ASP A 174 -15.07 -13.62 -13.81
CA ASP A 174 -14.12 -12.55 -14.10
C ASP A 174 -14.84 -11.19 -14.12
N PHE A 175 -14.09 -10.09 -14.15
CA PHE A 175 -14.67 -8.74 -14.11
C PHE A 175 -15.68 -8.47 -15.21
N ASP A 176 -15.38 -8.94 -16.41
CA ASP A 176 -16.28 -8.79 -17.55
C ASP A 176 -17.57 -9.58 -17.31
N THR A 177 -17.45 -10.80 -16.78
CA THR A 177 -18.59 -11.68 -16.48
C THR A 177 -19.49 -11.08 -15.41
N LEU A 178 -18.92 -10.39 -14.39
CA LEU A 178 -19.73 -9.68 -13.38
C LEU A 178 -20.67 -8.68 -14.04
N VAL A 179 -20.15 -7.83 -14.92
CA VAL A 179 -20.96 -6.80 -15.60
C VAL A 179 -21.95 -7.42 -16.57
N LEU A 180 -21.51 -8.41 -17.36
CA LEU A 180 -22.38 -9.13 -18.32
C LEU A 180 -23.55 -9.83 -17.63
N LYS A 181 -23.27 -10.56 -16.55
CA LYS A 181 -24.29 -11.28 -15.78
C LYS A 181 -25.24 -10.33 -15.05
N THR A 182 -24.77 -9.18 -14.58
CA THR A 182 -25.63 -8.15 -14.02
C THR A 182 -26.53 -7.52 -15.08
N ALA A 183 -26.00 -7.25 -16.28
CA ALA A 183 -26.82 -6.78 -17.38
C ALA A 183 -27.87 -7.82 -17.83
N GLU A 184 -27.54 -9.12 -17.76
CA GLU A 184 -28.48 -10.22 -17.97
C GLU A 184 -29.55 -10.28 -16.86
N LEU A 185 -29.14 -10.15 -15.61
CA LEU A 185 -29.99 -10.16 -14.42
C LEU A 185 -31.04 -9.02 -14.46
N LEU A 186 -30.60 -7.80 -14.80
CA LEU A 186 -31.47 -6.63 -14.90
C LEU A 186 -32.43 -6.65 -16.09
N ARG A 187 -32.37 -7.65 -16.98
CA ARG A 187 -33.41 -7.92 -17.99
C ARG A 187 -34.58 -8.74 -17.46
N ILE A 188 -34.42 -9.33 -16.28
CA ILE A 188 -35.50 -10.03 -15.57
C ILE A 188 -36.34 -8.97 -14.86
N GLU A 189 -37.53 -8.66 -15.39
CA GLU A 189 -38.32 -7.51 -14.93
C GLU A 189 -38.61 -7.50 -13.44
N ALA A 190 -38.85 -8.65 -12.83
CA ALA A 190 -39.07 -8.75 -11.38
C ALA A 190 -37.88 -8.26 -10.56
N VAL A 191 -36.65 -8.63 -10.96
CA VAL A 191 -35.42 -8.19 -10.31
C VAL A 191 -35.13 -6.73 -10.62
N ALA A 192 -35.30 -6.34 -11.90
CA ALA A 192 -35.07 -4.97 -12.35
C ALA A 192 -35.97 -3.97 -11.61
N ALA A 193 -37.25 -4.28 -11.45
CA ALA A 193 -38.19 -3.44 -10.71
C ALA A 193 -37.83 -3.32 -9.23
N GLU A 194 -37.44 -4.41 -8.59
CA GLU A 194 -36.99 -4.41 -7.20
C GLU A 194 -35.72 -3.56 -7.03
N VAL A 195 -34.72 -3.79 -7.89
CA VAL A 195 -33.43 -3.08 -7.81
C VAL A 195 -33.60 -1.58 -8.11
N ARG A 196 -34.38 -1.23 -9.15
CA ARG A 196 -34.73 0.18 -9.47
C ARG A 196 -35.46 0.85 -8.31
N GLY A 197 -36.36 0.14 -7.65
CA GLY A 197 -37.11 0.64 -6.50
C GLY A 197 -36.28 0.99 -5.27
N ARG A 198 -35.01 0.64 -5.22
CA ARG A 198 -34.11 0.94 -4.08
C ARG A 198 -33.65 2.39 -4.05
N TRP A 199 -33.56 3.06 -5.19
CA TRP A 199 -33.05 4.41 -5.29
C TRP A 199 -34.05 5.36 -5.98
N ASP A 200 -33.94 6.65 -5.65
CA ASP A 200 -34.68 7.72 -6.31
C ASP A 200 -33.77 8.56 -7.21
N ALA A 201 -32.45 8.48 -6.98
CA ALA A 201 -31.46 9.19 -7.76
C ALA A 201 -30.24 8.31 -8.06
N VAL A 202 -29.76 8.38 -9.31
CA VAL A 202 -28.56 7.68 -9.81
C VAL A 202 -27.59 8.71 -10.37
N LEU A 203 -26.39 8.77 -9.80
CA LEU A 203 -25.34 9.71 -10.22
C LEU A 203 -24.12 8.92 -10.68
N VAL A 204 -23.46 9.37 -11.75
CA VAL A 204 -22.27 8.72 -12.32
C VAL A 204 -21.19 9.75 -12.57
N ASP A 205 -20.04 9.57 -11.93
CA ASP A 205 -18.82 10.35 -12.17
C ASP A 205 -17.90 9.65 -13.20
N GLU A 206 -17.06 10.41 -13.86
CA GLU A 206 -16.10 9.94 -14.89
C GLU A 206 -16.79 9.05 -15.97
N PHE A 207 -17.93 9.52 -16.46
CA PHE A 207 -18.81 8.78 -17.35
C PHE A 207 -18.13 8.31 -18.65
N GLN A 208 -17.10 8.99 -19.13
CA GLN A 208 -16.31 8.64 -20.31
C GLN A 208 -15.49 7.36 -20.18
N ASP A 209 -15.31 6.84 -18.98
CA ASP A 209 -14.52 5.63 -18.73
C ASP A 209 -15.36 4.34 -18.74
N LEU A 210 -16.67 4.48 -18.92
CA LEU A 210 -17.55 3.34 -19.02
C LEU A 210 -17.41 2.61 -20.37
N ASN A 211 -17.47 1.29 -20.31
CA ASN A 211 -17.69 0.49 -21.50
C ASN A 211 -19.20 0.34 -21.78
N PRO A 212 -19.60 -0.06 -23.02
CA PRO A 212 -21.01 -0.15 -23.40
C PRO A 212 -21.85 -1.08 -22.52
N ILE A 213 -21.24 -2.10 -21.89
CA ILE A 213 -21.97 -3.04 -21.02
C ILE A 213 -22.17 -2.47 -19.64
N GLN A 214 -21.18 -1.76 -19.11
CA GLN A 214 -21.31 -0.98 -17.87
C GLN A 214 -22.40 0.09 -18.03
N TYR A 215 -22.41 0.77 -19.18
CA TYR A 215 -23.47 1.69 -19.50
C TYR A 215 -24.83 1.01 -19.56
N ALA A 216 -24.93 -0.19 -20.15
CA ALA A 216 -26.19 -0.93 -20.17
C ALA A 216 -26.70 -1.23 -18.75
N VAL A 217 -25.83 -1.58 -17.80
CA VAL A 217 -26.23 -1.74 -16.38
C VAL A 217 -26.78 -0.43 -15.82
N ILE A 218 -26.10 0.70 -16.04
CA ILE A 218 -26.59 2.02 -15.60
C ILE A 218 -27.94 2.36 -16.25
N ARG A 219 -28.09 2.10 -17.54
CA ARG A 219 -29.34 2.36 -18.27
C ARG A 219 -30.52 1.57 -17.68
N GLU A 220 -30.34 0.27 -17.47
CA GLU A 220 -31.38 -0.58 -16.89
C GLU A 220 -31.72 -0.16 -15.44
N LEU A 221 -30.74 0.25 -14.67
CA LEU A 221 -30.92 0.73 -13.31
C LEU A 221 -31.66 2.08 -13.28
N ALA A 222 -31.36 2.97 -14.20
CA ALA A 222 -31.81 4.36 -14.19
C ALA A 222 -33.06 4.62 -15.06
N GLN A 223 -33.61 3.62 -15.76
CA GLN A 223 -34.64 3.75 -16.81
C GLN A 223 -35.86 4.54 -16.35
N ASP A 224 -36.33 4.35 -15.14
CA ASP A 224 -37.56 4.94 -14.61
C ASP A 224 -37.27 6.14 -13.67
N HIS A 225 -36.00 6.51 -13.50
CA HIS A 225 -35.63 7.58 -12.56
C HIS A 225 -35.68 8.97 -13.20
N ARG A 226 -36.23 9.93 -12.48
CA ARG A 226 -36.18 11.34 -12.85
C ARG A 226 -34.88 12.01 -12.54
N HIS A 227 -34.18 11.54 -11.50
CA HIS A 227 -32.91 12.10 -11.04
C HIS A 227 -31.74 11.24 -11.50
N VAL A 228 -31.43 11.31 -12.79
CA VAL A 228 -30.23 10.69 -13.36
C VAL A 228 -29.23 11.79 -13.69
N PHE A 229 -28.04 11.71 -13.14
CA PHE A 229 -26.98 12.70 -13.32
C PHE A 229 -25.69 12.00 -13.78
N VAL A 230 -25.23 12.33 -14.97
CA VAL A 230 -23.94 11.82 -15.46
C VAL A 230 -23.00 12.99 -15.73
N VAL A 231 -21.78 12.89 -15.25
CA VAL A 231 -20.74 13.91 -15.46
C VAL A 231 -19.44 13.27 -15.95
N GLY A 232 -18.82 13.92 -16.92
CA GLY A 232 -17.57 13.44 -17.48
C GLY A 232 -16.96 14.37 -18.50
N ASP A 233 -15.87 13.88 -19.14
CA ASP A 233 -15.12 14.56 -20.18
C ASP A 233 -14.66 13.55 -21.23
N ASP A 234 -15.28 13.54 -22.37
CA ASP A 234 -14.96 12.63 -23.48
C ASP A 234 -13.50 12.78 -23.97
N GLU A 235 -12.92 13.99 -23.82
CA GLU A 235 -11.51 14.27 -24.12
C GLU A 235 -10.53 13.69 -23.09
N GLN A 236 -11.01 13.24 -21.93
CA GLN A 236 -10.20 12.58 -20.90
C GLN A 236 -10.37 11.05 -20.85
N SER A 237 -10.96 10.44 -21.88
CA SER A 237 -11.06 8.98 -22.00
C SER A 237 -9.71 8.38 -22.41
N VAL A 238 -9.02 7.74 -21.46
CA VAL A 238 -7.66 7.15 -21.60
C VAL A 238 -7.60 5.67 -21.23
N TYR A 239 -8.75 5.04 -21.05
CA TYR A 239 -8.87 3.63 -20.65
C TYR A 239 -9.50 2.76 -21.75
N SER A 240 -9.22 3.05 -23.03
CA SER A 240 -9.77 2.27 -24.15
C SER A 240 -9.39 0.78 -24.09
N TRP A 241 -8.25 0.46 -23.45
CA TRP A 241 -7.79 -0.90 -23.22
C TRP A 241 -8.67 -1.70 -22.22
N THR A 242 -9.49 -1.01 -21.40
CA THR A 242 -10.53 -1.64 -20.56
C THR A 242 -11.86 -1.76 -21.27
N GLY A 243 -11.93 -1.35 -22.53
CA GLY A 243 -13.16 -1.31 -23.31
C GLY A 243 -13.95 -0.01 -23.18
N ALA A 244 -13.42 1.01 -22.46
CA ALA A 244 -14.07 2.32 -22.35
C ALA A 244 -14.32 2.91 -23.74
N ASP A 245 -15.53 3.42 -23.95
CA ASP A 245 -15.96 4.05 -25.20
C ASP A 245 -16.73 5.34 -24.91
N PRO A 246 -16.17 6.51 -25.20
CA PRO A 246 -16.84 7.77 -24.94
C PRO A 246 -18.14 7.96 -25.72
N LYS A 247 -18.46 7.10 -26.70
CA LYS A 247 -19.76 7.09 -27.37
C LYS A 247 -20.94 6.83 -26.44
N VAL A 248 -20.69 6.29 -25.23
CA VAL A 248 -21.73 6.14 -24.19
C VAL A 248 -22.44 7.47 -23.87
N PHE A 249 -21.81 8.62 -24.10
CA PHE A 249 -22.48 9.92 -24.00
C PHE A 249 -23.57 10.10 -25.03
N LEU A 250 -23.35 9.67 -26.28
CA LEU A 250 -24.36 9.72 -27.34
C LEU A 250 -25.48 8.73 -27.08
N ASP A 251 -25.14 7.54 -26.58
CA ASP A 251 -26.12 6.54 -26.18
C ASP A 251 -27.00 7.05 -25.05
N PHE A 252 -26.40 7.71 -24.03
CA PHE A 252 -27.16 8.32 -22.93
C PHE A 252 -28.15 9.38 -23.46
N ARG A 253 -27.70 10.27 -24.34
CA ARG A 253 -28.57 11.27 -24.94
C ARG A 253 -29.75 10.64 -25.65
N ARG A 254 -29.52 9.60 -26.46
CA ARG A 254 -30.58 8.87 -27.17
C ARG A 254 -31.53 8.16 -26.20
N ASP A 255 -31.01 7.41 -25.25
CA ASP A 255 -31.77 6.50 -24.41
C ASP A 255 -32.59 7.27 -23.33
N PHE A 256 -32.11 8.40 -22.89
CA PHE A 256 -32.79 9.28 -21.91
C PHE A 256 -33.41 10.53 -22.51
N GLY A 257 -33.39 10.68 -23.84
CA GLY A 257 -34.06 11.78 -24.53
C GLY A 257 -33.44 13.17 -24.28
N VAL A 258 -32.17 13.26 -23.96
CA VAL A 258 -31.48 14.53 -23.71
C VAL A 258 -31.17 15.24 -25.03
N ALA A 259 -31.82 16.37 -25.29
CA ALA A 259 -31.58 17.16 -26.51
C ALA A 259 -30.19 17.82 -26.49
N PRO A 260 -29.60 18.15 -27.66
CA PRO A 260 -28.30 18.83 -27.72
C PRO A 260 -28.24 20.10 -26.86
N GLY A 261 -29.29 20.90 -26.86
CA GLY A 261 -29.38 22.14 -26.09
C GLY A 261 -29.56 21.98 -24.59
N ASP A 262 -29.86 20.76 -24.10
CA ASP A 262 -30.05 20.45 -22.69
C ASP A 262 -28.78 19.90 -22.03
N VAL A 263 -27.71 19.72 -22.81
CA VAL A 263 -26.40 19.30 -22.29
C VAL A 263 -25.78 20.46 -21.50
N VAL A 264 -25.46 20.23 -20.25
CA VAL A 264 -24.83 21.24 -19.41
C VAL A 264 -23.32 21.26 -19.62
N HIS A 265 -22.78 22.38 -20.08
CA HIS A 265 -21.35 22.56 -20.29
C HIS A 265 -20.72 23.36 -19.14
N LEU A 266 -19.83 22.73 -18.37
CA LEU A 266 -19.04 23.47 -17.35
C LEU A 266 -17.89 24.21 -18.02
N GLN A 267 -18.01 25.53 -18.12
CA GLN A 267 -17.08 26.37 -18.88
C GLN A 267 -15.92 26.92 -18.06
N ASP A 268 -16.05 27.00 -16.75
CA ASP A 268 -15.06 27.68 -15.88
C ASP A 268 -13.96 26.70 -15.43
N ASN A 269 -12.76 26.86 -15.95
CA ASN A 269 -11.60 26.12 -15.50
C ASN A 269 -10.91 26.90 -14.36
N ARG A 270 -10.85 26.28 -13.19
CA ARG A 270 -10.24 26.88 -11.97
C ARG A 270 -8.88 26.28 -11.63
N ARG A 271 -8.32 25.46 -12.52
CA ARG A 271 -7.06 24.75 -12.30
C ARG A 271 -5.94 25.28 -13.18
N CYS A 272 -6.14 25.29 -14.48
CA CYS A 272 -5.06 25.46 -15.44
C CYS A 272 -4.84 26.93 -15.80
N PRO A 273 -3.58 27.38 -15.90
CA PRO A 273 -3.25 28.66 -16.50
C PRO A 273 -3.73 28.79 -17.96
N PRO A 274 -3.97 30.01 -18.47
CA PRO A 274 -4.43 30.21 -19.85
C PRO A 274 -3.55 29.53 -20.90
N ALA A 275 -2.23 29.65 -20.75
CA ALA A 275 -1.26 29.04 -21.69
C ALA A 275 -1.34 27.53 -21.76
N VAL A 276 -1.51 26.86 -20.60
CA VAL A 276 -1.68 25.40 -20.53
C VAL A 276 -2.96 24.99 -21.21
N LEU A 277 -4.05 25.71 -20.94
CA LEU A 277 -5.36 25.39 -21.50
C LEU A 277 -5.42 25.59 -23.01
N ASP A 278 -4.76 26.61 -23.53
CA ASP A 278 -4.68 26.88 -24.97
C ASP A 278 -3.89 25.78 -25.71
N LEU A 279 -2.74 25.37 -25.17
CA LEU A 279 -1.97 24.27 -25.74
C LEU A 279 -2.70 22.95 -25.70
N ALA A 280 -3.35 22.66 -24.58
CA ALA A 280 -4.15 21.44 -24.42
C ALA A 280 -5.30 21.38 -25.42
N ARG A 281 -5.95 22.54 -25.71
CA ARG A 281 -6.98 22.64 -26.75
C ARG A 281 -6.43 22.39 -28.13
N ARG A 282 -5.29 23.00 -28.49
CA ARG A 282 -4.66 22.76 -29.79
C ARG A 282 -4.35 21.30 -30.02
N LEU A 283 -3.84 20.62 -29.00
CA LEU A 283 -3.54 19.19 -29.07
C LEU A 283 -4.80 18.36 -29.30
N ILE A 284 -5.84 18.58 -28.49
CA ILE A 284 -7.02 17.73 -28.53
C ILE A 284 -7.91 18.02 -29.74
N ALA A 285 -7.84 19.23 -30.30
CA ALA A 285 -8.54 19.60 -31.53
C ALA A 285 -8.13 18.78 -32.77
N MET A 286 -7.00 18.05 -32.67
CA MET A 286 -6.57 17.11 -33.70
C MET A 286 -7.29 15.76 -33.67
N ASN A 287 -8.10 15.52 -32.64
CA ASN A 287 -8.96 14.35 -32.51
C ASN A 287 -10.37 14.63 -33.04
N GLU A 288 -11.08 13.59 -33.42
CA GLU A 288 -12.51 13.72 -33.72
C GLU A 288 -13.30 14.04 -32.45
N SER A 289 -14.07 15.11 -32.49
CA SER A 289 -14.95 15.50 -31.38
C SER A 289 -16.24 14.70 -31.42
N ILE A 290 -16.70 14.21 -30.28
CA ILE A 290 -18.01 13.57 -30.13
C ILE A 290 -19.12 14.65 -30.03
N PHE A 291 -18.79 15.83 -29.51
CA PHE A 291 -19.69 16.95 -29.35
C PHE A 291 -19.21 18.15 -30.19
N GLU A 292 -19.88 18.38 -31.32
CA GLU A 292 -19.56 19.51 -32.20
C GLU A 292 -19.84 20.87 -31.54
N ASP A 293 -20.84 20.93 -30.64
CA ASP A 293 -21.30 22.15 -29.94
C ASP A 293 -20.56 22.38 -28.61
N ARG A 294 -19.40 21.74 -28.39
CA ARG A 294 -18.68 21.86 -27.12
C ARG A 294 -18.27 23.30 -26.83
N ALA A 295 -18.83 23.87 -25.75
CA ALA A 295 -18.48 25.19 -25.32
C ALA A 295 -17.04 25.27 -24.82
N PRO A 296 -16.24 26.26 -25.31
CA PRO A 296 -14.86 26.38 -24.90
C PRO A 296 -14.75 26.75 -23.42
N GLN A 297 -13.80 26.10 -22.71
CA GLN A 297 -13.50 26.46 -21.32
C GLN A 297 -12.84 27.84 -21.23
N ARG A 298 -13.19 28.58 -20.18
CA ARG A 298 -12.55 29.82 -19.78
C ARG A 298 -11.78 29.61 -18.49
N THR A 299 -10.55 30.07 -18.41
CA THR A 299 -9.83 29.98 -17.16
C THR A 299 -10.14 31.18 -16.29
N THR A 300 -10.34 30.92 -15.01
CA THR A 300 -10.46 31.91 -13.94
C THR A 300 -9.16 32.01 -13.12
N HIS A 301 -8.15 31.24 -13.53
CA HIS A 301 -6.87 31.17 -12.84
C HIS A 301 -5.91 32.20 -13.43
N GLU A 302 -5.50 33.16 -12.61
CA GLU A 302 -4.47 34.14 -12.97
C GLU A 302 -3.10 33.55 -12.60
N SER A 303 -2.28 33.29 -13.61
CA SER A 303 -0.89 32.85 -13.42
C SER A 303 -0.03 33.51 -14.50
N GLU A 304 1.07 34.12 -14.10
CA GLU A 304 2.08 34.70 -15.00
C GLU A 304 3.03 33.64 -15.58
N PHE A 305 2.92 32.37 -15.18
CA PHE A 305 3.90 31.36 -15.54
C PHE A 305 3.68 30.79 -16.93
N ALA A 306 4.78 30.79 -17.69
CA ALA A 306 4.85 30.25 -19.04
C ALA A 306 4.95 28.73 -19.05
N VAL A 307 4.43 28.13 -20.11
CA VAL A 307 4.75 26.76 -20.50
C VAL A 307 6.14 26.77 -21.13
N ALA A 308 7.00 25.84 -20.71
CA ALA A 308 8.30 25.63 -21.31
C ALA A 308 8.37 24.26 -22.01
N ALA A 309 8.94 24.25 -23.23
CA ALA A 309 9.32 23.02 -23.92
C ALA A 309 10.82 23.04 -24.23
N LEU A 310 11.55 22.05 -23.73
CA LEU A 310 13.01 22.02 -23.74
C LEU A 310 13.55 20.79 -24.46
N ASN A 311 14.66 20.95 -25.14
CA ASN A 311 15.34 19.88 -25.87
C ASN A 311 16.77 19.68 -25.38
N PHE A 312 17.09 18.48 -24.94
CA PHE A 312 18.38 18.10 -24.36
C PHE A 312 19.13 17.15 -25.31
N ALA A 313 20.43 17.05 -25.13
CA ALA A 313 21.24 16.09 -25.88
C ALA A 313 20.91 14.66 -25.48
N ASP A 314 20.77 14.39 -24.18
CA ASP A 314 20.57 13.09 -23.60
C ASP A 314 19.72 13.16 -22.30
N ALA A 315 19.36 12.00 -21.77
CA ALA A 315 18.53 11.89 -20.58
C ALA A 315 19.22 12.34 -19.28
N GLU A 316 20.54 12.28 -19.23
CA GLU A 316 21.30 12.70 -18.06
C GLU A 316 21.28 14.24 -17.92
N ARG A 317 21.47 14.95 -19.00
CA ARG A 317 21.35 16.43 -19.04
C ARG A 317 19.92 16.89 -18.77
N GLU A 318 18.93 16.18 -19.35
CA GLU A 318 17.52 16.43 -19.09
C GLU A 318 17.23 16.35 -17.58
N THR A 319 17.67 15.27 -16.94
CA THR A 319 17.43 15.03 -15.52
C THR A 319 18.16 16.01 -14.62
N SER A 320 19.43 16.30 -14.91
CA SER A 320 20.22 17.29 -14.17
C SER A 320 19.58 18.68 -14.24
N TRP A 321 19.12 19.08 -15.42
CA TRP A 321 18.45 20.37 -15.60
C TRP A 321 17.15 20.43 -14.79
N ILE A 322 16.32 19.36 -14.79
CA ILE A 322 15.07 19.30 -14.01
C ILE A 322 15.37 19.46 -12.51
N ILE A 323 16.39 18.79 -12.02
CA ILE A 323 16.82 18.87 -10.61
C ILE A 323 17.23 20.31 -10.26
N ASP A 324 18.03 20.96 -11.09
CA ASP A 324 18.50 22.32 -10.87
C ASP A 324 17.38 23.36 -11.02
N ASP A 325 16.47 23.15 -11.95
CA ASP A 325 15.30 24.01 -12.14
C ASP A 325 14.38 23.95 -10.93
N LEU A 326 14.12 22.74 -10.43
CA LEU A 326 13.28 22.52 -9.26
C LEU A 326 13.90 23.13 -7.98
N ARG A 327 15.21 23.00 -7.79
CA ARG A 327 15.91 23.66 -6.68
C ARG A 327 15.81 25.18 -6.75
N ARG A 328 16.02 25.77 -7.93
CA ARG A 328 15.88 27.21 -8.18
C ARG A 328 14.45 27.69 -7.91
N ASP A 329 13.45 26.97 -8.44
CA ASP A 329 12.04 27.32 -8.28
C ASP A 329 11.64 27.30 -6.78
N ARG A 330 12.06 26.28 -6.03
CA ARG A 330 11.83 26.24 -4.58
C ARG A 330 12.54 27.36 -3.83
N ALA A 331 13.75 27.68 -4.17
CA ALA A 331 14.49 28.77 -3.56
C ALA A 331 13.82 30.15 -3.83
N ALA A 332 13.29 30.34 -5.05
CA ALA A 332 12.57 31.56 -5.43
C ALA A 332 11.24 31.75 -4.65
N HIS A 333 10.67 30.68 -4.12
CA HIS A 333 9.42 30.71 -3.36
C HIS A 333 9.64 30.57 -1.84
N ASP A 334 10.83 30.88 -1.33
CA ASP A 334 11.17 30.85 0.11
C ASP A 334 10.74 29.54 0.83
N GLY A 335 10.81 28.42 0.10
CA GLY A 335 10.41 27.12 0.63
C GLY A 335 8.91 26.86 0.77
N GLN A 336 8.05 27.77 0.36
CA GLN A 336 6.59 27.59 0.37
C GLN A 336 6.12 26.52 -0.63
N LEU A 337 6.88 26.31 -1.72
CA LEU A 337 6.63 25.21 -2.65
C LEU A 337 7.04 23.88 -2.01
N GLY A 338 6.04 23.09 -1.60
CA GLY A 338 6.27 21.75 -1.05
C GLY A 338 6.77 20.76 -2.11
N TRP A 339 7.51 19.73 -1.70
CA TRP A 339 7.88 18.66 -2.62
C TRP A 339 6.67 17.96 -3.24
N GLY A 340 5.59 17.81 -2.46
CA GLY A 340 4.35 17.19 -2.93
C GLY A 340 3.55 18.02 -3.94
N ASP A 341 3.87 19.31 -4.08
CA ASP A 341 3.26 20.19 -5.09
C ASP A 341 3.85 19.97 -6.49
N VAL A 342 4.86 19.10 -6.59
CA VAL A 342 5.59 18.80 -7.81
C VAL A 342 5.30 17.39 -8.29
N ALA A 343 5.02 17.24 -9.57
CA ALA A 343 4.92 15.96 -10.26
C ALA A 343 5.81 15.89 -11.51
N LEU A 344 6.50 14.77 -11.64
CA LEU A 344 7.15 14.38 -12.91
C LEU A 344 6.31 13.28 -13.56
N LEU A 345 5.82 13.56 -14.74
CA LEU A 345 4.97 12.68 -15.52
C LEU A 345 5.74 12.04 -16.65
N TYR A 346 5.58 10.75 -16.83
CA TYR A 346 6.25 10.00 -17.89
C TYR A 346 5.32 8.90 -18.46
N ARG A 347 5.72 8.32 -19.59
CA ARG A 347 4.94 7.26 -20.25
C ARG A 347 5.30 5.87 -19.75
N THR A 348 6.60 5.61 -19.51
CA THR A 348 7.13 4.29 -19.18
C THR A 348 7.85 4.26 -17.83
N HIS A 349 7.69 3.19 -17.08
CA HIS A 349 8.36 3.02 -15.78
C HIS A 349 9.90 3.09 -15.89
N LYS A 350 10.48 2.75 -17.04
CA LYS A 350 11.92 2.86 -17.25
C LYS A 350 12.43 4.30 -17.05
N ILE A 351 11.68 5.29 -17.55
CA ILE A 351 12.00 6.71 -17.33
C ILE A 351 11.84 7.05 -15.87
N GLY A 352 10.72 6.62 -15.25
CA GLY A 352 10.44 6.88 -13.84
C GLY A 352 11.53 6.36 -12.91
N SER A 353 12.01 5.13 -13.11
CA SER A 353 13.09 4.55 -12.30
C SER A 353 14.42 5.29 -12.45
N ALA A 354 14.74 5.75 -13.66
CA ALA A 354 15.94 6.56 -13.88
C ALA A 354 15.87 7.92 -13.17
N LEU A 355 14.70 8.56 -13.21
CA LEU A 355 14.44 9.82 -12.49
C LEU A 355 14.52 9.61 -10.97
N GLU A 356 13.94 8.54 -10.44
CA GLU A 356 13.97 8.23 -9.01
C GLU A 356 15.41 8.12 -8.50
N ILE A 357 16.26 7.35 -9.19
CA ILE A 357 17.66 7.19 -8.84
C ILE A 357 18.39 8.57 -8.85
N ALA A 358 18.17 9.37 -9.88
CA ALA A 358 18.83 10.66 -9.98
C ALA A 358 18.37 11.67 -8.92
N PHE A 359 17.07 11.70 -8.59
CA PHE A 359 16.52 12.56 -7.55
C PHE A 359 17.02 12.18 -6.16
N LEU A 360 17.04 10.88 -5.86
CA LEU A 360 17.59 10.36 -4.61
C LEU A 360 19.08 10.69 -4.47
N ASN A 361 19.86 10.51 -5.54
CA ASN A 361 21.28 10.88 -5.55
C ASN A 361 21.49 12.39 -5.36
N ALA A 362 20.55 13.21 -5.81
CA ALA A 362 20.57 14.66 -5.59
C ALA A 362 20.04 15.09 -4.21
N GLY A 363 19.67 14.13 -3.33
CA GLY A 363 19.09 14.42 -2.02
C GLY A 363 17.68 15.00 -2.06
N ILE A 364 16.97 14.82 -3.16
CA ILE A 364 15.59 15.30 -3.31
C ILE A 364 14.63 14.13 -2.96
N PRO A 365 13.80 14.28 -1.93
CA PRO A 365 12.84 13.25 -1.58
C PRO A 365 11.83 13.09 -2.71
N CYS A 366 11.78 11.91 -3.31
CA CYS A 366 10.83 11.59 -4.36
C CYS A 366 10.15 10.24 -4.11
N ARG A 367 9.04 10.02 -4.77
CA ARG A 367 8.29 8.76 -4.75
C ARG A 367 7.95 8.36 -6.17
N LEU A 368 8.46 7.21 -6.59
CA LEU A 368 8.00 6.55 -7.80
C LEU A 368 6.67 5.86 -7.49
N ALA A 369 5.57 6.47 -7.88
CA ALA A 369 4.28 5.82 -7.79
C ALA A 369 4.18 4.77 -8.91
N GLN A 370 4.63 3.57 -8.61
CA GLN A 370 4.32 2.43 -9.45
C GLN A 370 2.88 2.05 -9.19
N GLY A 371 2.06 2.10 -10.21
CA GLY A 371 0.71 1.55 -10.17
C GLY A 371 0.74 0.02 -10.19
N ARG A 372 1.56 -0.60 -9.31
CA ARG A 372 1.42 -2.03 -9.06
C ARG A 372 0.15 -2.23 -8.26
N ALA A 373 -0.70 -3.12 -8.74
CA ALA A 373 -1.81 -3.57 -7.94
C ALA A 373 -1.28 -4.06 -6.59
N LEU A 374 -2.01 -3.80 -5.52
CA LEU A 374 -1.66 -4.32 -4.20
C LEU A 374 -1.43 -5.84 -4.26
N ALA A 375 -2.18 -6.53 -5.13
CA ALA A 375 -2.07 -7.96 -5.38
C ALA A 375 -0.74 -8.42 -6.03
N ASP A 376 0.06 -7.51 -6.61
CA ASP A 376 1.34 -7.86 -7.23
C ASP A 376 2.50 -7.95 -6.21
N ASP A 377 2.26 -7.51 -4.97
CA ASP A 377 3.21 -7.69 -3.88
C ASP A 377 3.17 -9.12 -3.35
N LYS A 378 4.34 -9.70 -3.10
CA LYS A 378 4.46 -11.11 -2.69
C LYS A 378 3.73 -11.42 -1.38
N VAL A 379 3.79 -10.53 -0.39
CA VAL A 379 3.11 -10.71 0.90
C VAL A 379 1.60 -10.64 0.73
N VAL A 380 1.14 -9.64 -0.02
CA VAL A 380 -0.29 -9.48 -0.30
C VAL A 380 -0.80 -10.63 -1.16
N ALA A 381 -0.04 -11.05 -2.17
CA ALA A 381 -0.37 -12.21 -2.99
C ALA A 381 -0.55 -13.48 -2.14
N TYR A 382 0.33 -13.69 -1.13
CA TYR A 382 0.20 -14.78 -0.18
C TYR A 382 -1.09 -14.68 0.66
N VAL A 383 -1.36 -13.52 1.25
CA VAL A 383 -2.60 -13.27 2.02
C VAL A 383 -3.83 -13.49 1.15
N LEU A 384 -3.85 -12.92 -0.05
CA LEU A 384 -4.96 -13.09 -1.00
C LEU A 384 -5.16 -14.56 -1.38
N ALA A 385 -4.08 -15.29 -1.65
CA ALA A 385 -4.16 -16.71 -1.98
C ALA A 385 -4.70 -17.54 -0.81
N ALA A 386 -4.25 -17.26 0.42
CA ALA A 386 -4.76 -17.92 1.62
C ALA A 386 -6.25 -17.63 1.85
N LEU A 387 -6.67 -16.37 1.78
CA LEU A 387 -8.08 -15.97 1.97
C LEU A 387 -8.98 -16.53 0.86
N ARG A 388 -8.50 -16.67 -0.37
CA ARG A 388 -9.24 -17.31 -1.48
C ARG A 388 -9.46 -18.78 -1.23
N VAL A 389 -8.45 -19.48 -0.71
CA VAL A 389 -8.61 -20.90 -0.33
C VAL A 389 -9.61 -21.03 0.82
N ILE A 390 -9.60 -20.12 1.80
CA ILE A 390 -10.60 -20.08 2.87
C ILE A 390 -12.01 -19.87 2.29
N ALA A 391 -12.18 -18.93 1.36
CA ALA A 391 -13.46 -18.64 0.73
C ALA A 391 -13.97 -19.78 -0.15
N ASN A 392 -13.08 -20.49 -0.85
CA ASN A 392 -13.43 -21.63 -1.71
C ASN A 392 -12.37 -22.76 -1.60
N PRO A 393 -12.44 -23.59 -0.57
CA PRO A 393 -11.42 -24.62 -0.30
C PRO A 393 -11.34 -25.72 -1.36
N ARG A 394 -12.39 -25.89 -2.18
CA ARG A 394 -12.46 -26.94 -3.22
C ARG A 394 -11.90 -26.50 -4.57
N ASP A 395 -11.60 -25.22 -4.74
CA ASP A 395 -11.06 -24.73 -6.02
C ASP A 395 -9.56 -25.01 -6.10
N GLU A 396 -9.21 -26.00 -6.91
CA GLU A 396 -7.82 -26.41 -7.17
C GLU A 396 -6.95 -25.27 -7.71
N ILE A 397 -7.51 -24.33 -8.49
CA ILE A 397 -6.74 -23.19 -9.02
C ILE A 397 -6.34 -22.26 -7.88
N GLN A 398 -7.22 -22.03 -6.89
CA GLN A 398 -6.87 -21.24 -5.70
C GLN A 398 -5.78 -21.92 -4.87
N GLN A 399 -5.86 -23.25 -4.73
CA GLN A 399 -4.80 -24.03 -4.08
C GLN A 399 -3.48 -23.94 -4.84
N GLU A 400 -3.49 -24.04 -6.17
CA GLU A 400 -2.29 -23.87 -7.02
C GLU A 400 -1.67 -22.47 -6.82
N LEU A 401 -2.50 -21.41 -6.83
CA LEU A 401 -2.05 -20.04 -6.60
C LEU A 401 -1.46 -19.87 -5.19
N PHE A 402 -2.01 -20.55 -4.19
CA PHE A 402 -1.43 -20.55 -2.85
C PHE A 402 -0.04 -21.19 -2.86
N TYR A 403 0.11 -22.38 -3.46
CA TYR A 403 1.42 -23.03 -3.57
C TYR A 403 2.44 -22.21 -4.36
N GLN A 404 1.99 -21.46 -5.36
CA GLN A 404 2.86 -20.55 -6.12
C GLN A 404 3.47 -19.45 -5.23
N THR A 405 2.76 -19.03 -4.17
CA THR A 405 3.28 -18.01 -3.23
C THR A 405 4.22 -18.57 -2.16
N VAL A 406 4.18 -19.88 -1.89
CA VAL A 406 4.93 -20.49 -0.77
C VAL A 406 6.07 -21.42 -1.20
N LEU A 407 6.14 -21.76 -2.48
CA LEU A 407 7.20 -22.61 -3.01
C LEU A 407 8.13 -21.81 -3.93
N PRO A 408 9.42 -22.15 -3.98
CA PRO A 408 10.33 -21.59 -5.00
C PRO A 408 9.81 -21.85 -6.42
N ASP A 409 9.94 -20.87 -7.31
CA ASP A 409 9.42 -20.93 -8.68
C ASP A 409 9.87 -22.21 -9.42
N ALA A 410 11.15 -22.56 -9.30
CA ALA A 410 11.70 -23.77 -9.95
C ALA A 410 11.04 -25.08 -9.44
N LEU A 411 10.78 -25.17 -8.14
CA LEU A 411 10.14 -26.33 -7.54
C LEU A 411 8.66 -26.41 -7.94
N PHE A 412 7.97 -25.27 -7.90
CA PHE A 412 6.58 -25.15 -8.30
C PHE A 412 6.39 -25.49 -9.78
N ASP A 413 7.25 -24.96 -10.67
CA ASP A 413 7.17 -25.20 -12.11
C ASP A 413 7.45 -26.66 -12.45
N SER A 414 8.42 -27.30 -11.78
CA SER A 414 8.71 -28.73 -11.94
C SER A 414 7.54 -29.59 -11.48
N ALA A 415 6.96 -29.31 -10.32
CA ALA A 415 5.82 -30.07 -9.82
C ALA A 415 4.60 -29.94 -10.75
N ARG A 416 4.38 -28.72 -11.28
CA ARG A 416 3.30 -28.47 -12.21
C ARG A 416 3.49 -29.20 -13.56
N ALA A 417 4.69 -29.14 -14.14
CA ALA A 417 4.97 -29.84 -15.37
C ALA A 417 4.72 -31.34 -15.20
N TRP A 418 5.13 -31.92 -14.08
CA TRP A 418 4.90 -33.34 -13.76
C TRP A 418 3.41 -33.66 -13.51
N ALA A 419 2.66 -32.74 -12.89
CA ALA A 419 1.22 -32.89 -12.71
C ALA A 419 0.50 -32.94 -14.07
N GLU A 420 0.90 -32.08 -15.03
CA GLU A 420 0.37 -32.06 -16.40
C GLU A 420 0.70 -33.36 -17.17
N GLU A 421 1.91 -33.91 -17.00
CA GLU A 421 2.34 -35.17 -17.63
C GLU A 421 1.61 -36.38 -17.07
N THR A 422 1.41 -36.42 -15.76
CA THR A 422 0.83 -37.59 -15.07
C THR A 422 -0.69 -37.53 -14.95
N GLY A 423 -1.31 -36.40 -15.30
CA GLY A 423 -2.75 -36.19 -15.13
C GLY A 423 -3.21 -36.09 -13.67
N ARG A 424 -2.30 -35.88 -12.70
CA ARG A 424 -2.60 -35.67 -11.29
C ARG A 424 -2.88 -34.19 -11.01
N SER A 425 -3.60 -33.92 -9.93
CA SER A 425 -3.64 -32.56 -9.42
C SER A 425 -2.26 -32.10 -8.93
N LEU A 426 -2.00 -30.80 -8.94
CA LEU A 426 -0.71 -30.27 -8.45
C LEU A 426 -0.45 -30.66 -6.99
N VAL A 427 -1.49 -30.63 -6.16
CA VAL A 427 -1.39 -31.00 -4.74
C VAL A 427 -0.98 -32.46 -4.57
N GLU A 428 -1.64 -33.38 -5.30
CA GLU A 428 -1.27 -34.81 -5.30
C GLU A 428 0.16 -35.04 -5.79
N GLN A 429 0.57 -34.28 -6.82
CA GLN A 429 1.92 -34.36 -7.35
C GLN A 429 2.97 -33.86 -6.36
N LEU A 430 2.72 -32.72 -5.70
CA LEU A 430 3.58 -32.18 -4.64
C LEU A 430 3.73 -33.17 -3.48
N VAL A 431 2.62 -33.76 -3.01
CA VAL A 431 2.64 -34.76 -1.94
C VAL A 431 3.42 -36.01 -2.38
N HIS A 432 3.25 -36.43 -3.65
CA HIS A 432 4.01 -37.56 -4.21
C HIS A 432 5.51 -37.25 -4.21
N MET A 433 5.92 -36.07 -4.72
CA MET A 433 7.31 -35.64 -4.70
C MET A 433 7.87 -35.60 -3.27
N ALA A 434 7.16 -35.04 -2.33
CA ALA A 434 7.62 -34.95 -0.94
C ALA A 434 7.76 -36.32 -0.26
N ARG A 435 6.99 -37.31 -0.68
CA ARG A 435 7.11 -38.70 -0.20
C ARG A 435 8.27 -39.48 -0.82
N THR A 436 8.66 -39.15 -2.06
CA THR A 436 9.75 -39.80 -2.77
C THR A 436 11.13 -39.25 -2.41
N LEU A 437 11.18 -38.00 -1.95
CA LEU A 437 12.42 -37.36 -1.49
C LEU A 437 12.78 -37.80 -0.04
N PRO A 438 14.08 -37.86 0.32
CA PRO A 438 14.48 -38.06 1.72
C PRO A 438 13.81 -37.00 2.64
N ARG A 439 13.42 -37.39 3.84
CA ARG A 439 12.75 -36.48 4.80
C ARG A 439 13.57 -35.21 5.14
N GLU A 440 14.90 -35.34 5.06
CA GLU A 440 15.83 -34.24 5.33
C GLU A 440 16.00 -33.29 4.13
N HIS A 441 15.50 -33.67 2.96
CA HIS A 441 15.63 -32.87 1.73
C HIS A 441 14.89 -31.52 1.90
N GLY A 442 15.55 -30.42 1.55
CA GLY A 442 14.99 -29.08 1.71
C GLY A 442 13.65 -28.87 1.02
N ASP A 443 13.52 -29.40 -0.21
CA ASP A 443 12.28 -29.28 -0.98
C ASP A 443 11.13 -30.11 -0.40
N ALA A 444 11.43 -31.31 0.13
CA ALA A 444 10.42 -32.08 0.84
C ALA A 444 9.89 -31.32 2.04
N LYS A 445 10.76 -30.69 2.83
CA LYS A 445 10.35 -29.85 3.97
C LYS A 445 9.51 -28.67 3.54
N LYS A 446 9.85 -27.97 2.44
CA LYS A 446 9.07 -26.84 1.89
C LYS A 446 7.68 -27.29 1.43
N ILE A 447 7.60 -28.41 0.71
CA ILE A 447 6.32 -28.95 0.24
C ILE A 447 5.43 -29.33 1.42
N TRP A 448 5.96 -30.07 2.41
CA TRP A 448 5.19 -30.45 3.59
C TRP A 448 4.73 -29.23 4.39
N ARG A 449 5.56 -28.20 4.53
CA ARG A 449 5.18 -26.95 5.19
C ARG A 449 4.01 -26.30 4.46
N GLY A 450 4.09 -26.15 3.14
CA GLY A 450 2.99 -25.61 2.32
C GLY A 450 1.72 -26.45 2.42
N TYR A 451 1.85 -27.79 2.44
CA TYR A 451 0.71 -28.71 2.58
C TYR A 451 0.00 -28.52 3.92
N TYR A 452 0.75 -28.52 5.03
CA TYR A 452 0.14 -28.32 6.37
C TYR A 452 -0.45 -26.92 6.51
N ALA A 453 0.20 -25.88 5.94
CA ALA A 453 -0.36 -24.55 5.96
C ALA A 453 -1.71 -24.50 5.23
N LEU A 454 -1.82 -25.09 4.05
CA LEU A 454 -3.07 -25.19 3.30
C LEU A 454 -4.16 -25.91 4.08
N GLN A 455 -3.83 -27.05 4.70
CA GLN A 455 -4.80 -27.84 5.48
C GLN A 455 -5.30 -27.10 6.74
N ASN A 456 -4.46 -26.24 7.31
CA ASN A 456 -4.80 -25.52 8.54
C ASN A 456 -5.62 -24.23 8.30
N LEU A 457 -5.71 -23.75 7.06
CA LEU A 457 -6.39 -22.47 6.75
C LEU A 457 -7.86 -22.46 7.17
N ASP A 458 -8.59 -23.56 6.96
CA ASP A 458 -10.01 -23.66 7.35
C ASP A 458 -10.21 -23.62 8.88
N ALA A 459 -9.38 -24.34 9.61
CA ALA A 459 -9.40 -24.31 11.07
C ALA A 459 -9.01 -22.94 11.62
N LEU A 460 -8.03 -22.30 10.99
CA LEU A 460 -7.59 -20.97 11.35
C LEU A 460 -8.73 -19.94 11.15
N ALA A 461 -9.40 -19.98 10.02
CA ALA A 461 -10.53 -19.09 9.73
C ALA A 461 -11.65 -19.23 10.76
N LYS A 462 -11.98 -20.45 11.18
CA LYS A 462 -13.00 -20.73 12.19
C LYS A 462 -12.63 -20.25 13.60
N SER A 463 -11.36 -19.97 13.85
CA SER A 463 -10.88 -19.49 15.15
C SER A 463 -10.88 -17.97 15.28
N HIS A 464 -11.23 -17.23 14.22
CA HIS A 464 -11.25 -15.77 14.18
C HIS A 464 -12.64 -15.21 13.86
N THR A 465 -12.92 -14.02 14.37
CA THR A 465 -14.14 -13.26 14.11
C THR A 465 -13.88 -12.00 13.29
N SER A 466 -12.62 -11.57 13.16
CA SER A 466 -12.24 -10.40 12.39
C SER A 466 -11.20 -10.74 11.31
N LEU A 467 -11.31 -10.06 10.17
CA LEU A 467 -10.36 -10.20 9.07
C LEU A 467 -8.94 -9.81 9.49
N ARG A 468 -8.80 -8.79 10.33
CA ARG A 468 -7.50 -8.32 10.79
C ARG A 468 -6.77 -9.38 11.59
N SER A 469 -7.43 -9.97 12.59
CA SER A 469 -6.81 -11.02 13.40
C SER A 469 -6.51 -12.28 12.59
N LEU A 470 -7.37 -12.62 11.64
CA LEU A 470 -7.12 -13.72 10.71
C LEU A 470 -5.89 -13.46 9.83
N VAL A 471 -5.76 -12.27 9.24
CA VAL A 471 -4.61 -11.90 8.40
C VAL A 471 -3.32 -11.84 9.23
N ASP A 472 -3.39 -11.29 10.44
CA ASP A 472 -2.23 -11.26 11.34
C ASP A 472 -1.79 -12.70 11.72
N ASP A 473 -2.71 -13.64 11.89
CA ASP A 473 -2.38 -15.06 12.12
C ASP A 473 -1.92 -15.80 10.86
N ILE A 474 -2.50 -15.52 9.68
CA ILE A 474 -1.98 -16.00 8.38
C ILE A 474 -0.56 -15.53 8.18
N LEU A 475 -0.25 -14.30 8.56
CA LEU A 475 1.08 -13.73 8.54
C LEU A 475 1.96 -14.13 9.75
N SER A 476 1.50 -14.96 10.69
CA SER A 476 2.27 -15.37 11.86
C SER A 476 2.98 -16.71 11.68
N GLU A 477 3.97 -17.01 12.54
CA GLU A 477 4.72 -18.27 12.52
C GLU A 477 3.85 -19.54 12.62
N LYS A 478 2.59 -19.44 13.08
CA LYS A 478 1.69 -20.58 13.27
C LYS A 478 1.30 -21.26 11.96
N VAL A 479 1.25 -20.53 10.87
CA VAL A 479 0.88 -21.08 9.55
C VAL A 479 2.07 -21.66 8.78
N GLY A 480 3.28 -21.55 9.31
CA GLY A 480 4.44 -22.31 8.87
C GLY A 480 5.12 -21.85 7.56
N THR A 481 4.44 -21.08 6.70
CA THR A 481 4.97 -20.56 5.42
C THR A 481 5.35 -19.10 5.49
N TYR A 482 4.77 -18.39 6.43
CA TYR A 482 4.97 -17.00 6.71
C TYR A 482 6.44 -16.61 6.98
N ARG A 483 7.19 -17.45 7.67
CA ARG A 483 8.57 -17.14 8.04
C ARG A 483 9.44 -16.81 6.83
N THR A 484 9.26 -17.53 5.72
CA THR A 484 10.03 -17.30 4.49
C THR A 484 9.63 -15.97 3.82
N VAL A 485 8.34 -15.63 3.79
CA VAL A 485 7.85 -14.43 3.14
C VAL A 485 8.20 -13.18 3.94
N LEU A 486 8.13 -13.21 5.27
CA LEU A 486 8.53 -12.09 6.13
C LEU A 486 10.04 -12.01 6.37
N GLU A 487 10.74 -13.13 6.41
CA GLU A 487 12.20 -13.10 6.47
C GLU A 487 12.78 -12.41 5.24
N GLU A 488 12.24 -12.67 4.05
CA GLU A 488 12.60 -11.93 2.84
C GLU A 488 12.31 -10.42 2.96
N HIS A 489 11.30 -10.01 3.75
CA HIS A 489 10.91 -8.61 3.92
C HIS A 489 11.47 -7.94 5.20
N GLN A 490 11.84 -8.69 6.21
CA GLN A 490 12.59 -8.15 7.35
C GLN A 490 14.00 -7.73 6.92
N ASP A 491 14.54 -8.36 5.88
CA ASP A 491 15.81 -7.97 5.26
C ASP A 491 15.73 -6.62 4.52
N GLU A 492 14.53 -6.08 4.28
CA GLU A 492 14.37 -4.75 3.66
C GLU A 492 14.85 -3.58 4.54
N LEU A 493 14.82 -3.74 5.86
CA LEU A 493 15.49 -2.80 6.78
C LEU A 493 17.01 -2.84 6.66
N SER A 494 17.52 -3.91 6.11
CA SER A 494 18.93 -4.16 5.89
C SER A 494 19.36 -4.01 4.43
N ASP A 495 18.48 -3.54 3.54
CA ASP A 495 18.86 -3.25 2.16
C ASP A 495 19.94 -2.18 2.12
N PRO A 496 21.00 -2.40 1.34
CA PRO A 496 22.09 -1.45 1.26
C PRO A 496 21.60 -0.13 0.66
N ALA A 497 21.61 0.92 1.47
CA ALA A 497 21.45 2.29 1.02
C ALA A 497 22.73 2.78 0.33
N THR A 498 22.64 3.81 -0.49
CA THR A 498 23.84 4.44 -1.01
C THR A 498 24.62 5.11 0.13
N HIS A 499 25.92 5.19 -0.01
CA HIS A 499 26.77 5.87 0.97
C HIS A 499 26.26 7.30 1.28
N GLU A 500 25.92 8.05 0.24
CA GLU A 500 25.43 9.44 0.37
C GLU A 500 24.12 9.54 1.15
N GLU A 501 23.20 8.60 0.93
CA GLU A 501 21.93 8.55 1.67
C GLU A 501 22.13 8.22 3.14
N VAL A 502 23.04 7.27 3.41
CA VAL A 502 23.39 6.89 4.79
C VAL A 502 24.05 8.06 5.53
N VAL A 503 25.01 8.72 4.91
CA VAL A 503 25.68 9.89 5.49
C VAL A 503 24.70 11.02 5.72
N ALA A 504 23.89 11.37 4.71
CA ALA A 504 22.90 12.44 4.80
C ALA A 504 21.88 12.18 5.92
N LEU A 505 21.42 10.94 6.06
CA LEU A 505 20.50 10.58 7.13
C LEU A 505 21.18 10.61 8.49
N ALA A 506 22.40 10.09 8.59
CA ALA A 506 23.18 10.10 9.81
C ALA A 506 23.45 11.52 10.30
N GLU A 507 23.86 12.44 9.44
CA GLU A 507 24.07 13.86 9.77
C GLU A 507 22.77 14.53 10.23
N ARG A 508 21.64 14.23 9.60
CA ARG A 508 20.32 14.76 10.01
C ARG A 508 19.94 14.27 11.41
N ILE A 509 20.19 13.00 11.70
CA ILE A 509 19.91 12.40 13.00
C ILE A 509 20.85 12.96 14.04
N GLN A 510 22.14 13.06 13.76
CA GLN A 510 23.16 13.62 14.66
C GLN A 510 22.79 15.06 15.05
N ARG A 511 22.47 15.90 14.07
CA ARG A 511 22.02 17.28 14.31
C ARG A 511 20.76 17.34 15.16
N THR A 512 19.81 16.44 14.91
CA THR A 512 18.56 16.34 15.68
C THR A 512 18.82 15.97 17.14
N ILE A 513 19.80 15.10 17.39
CA ILE A 513 20.24 14.71 18.74
C ILE A 513 20.90 15.92 19.45
N GLU A 514 21.80 16.61 18.77
CA GLU A 514 22.53 17.79 19.30
C GLU A 514 21.60 18.94 19.64
N GLU A 515 20.59 19.18 18.78
CA GLU A 515 19.56 20.21 18.96
C GLU A 515 18.45 19.79 19.94
N GLY A 516 18.44 18.54 20.40
CA GLY A 516 17.43 18.02 21.33
C GLY A 516 16.02 17.90 20.73
N ARG A 517 15.92 17.91 19.40
CA ARG A 517 14.63 17.83 18.68
C ARG A 517 14.05 16.41 18.71
N SER A 518 12.76 16.33 18.42
CA SER A 518 12.06 15.05 18.28
C SER A 518 12.21 14.47 16.87
N VAL A 519 12.04 13.16 16.77
CA VAL A 519 11.91 12.44 15.49
C VAL A 519 10.49 11.92 15.37
N TRP A 520 9.92 12.08 14.20
CA TRP A 520 8.60 11.53 13.85
C TRP A 520 8.73 10.48 12.75
N ILE A 521 8.01 9.36 12.92
CA ILE A 521 7.97 8.26 11.97
C ILE A 521 6.50 7.96 11.66
N PRO A 522 6.10 7.88 10.37
CA PRO A 522 4.74 7.47 10.02
C PRO A 522 4.50 6.02 10.43
N ARG A 523 3.26 5.68 10.75
CA ARG A 523 2.88 4.26 10.94
C ARG A 523 2.83 3.56 9.59
N SER A 524 3.59 2.50 9.43
CA SER A 524 3.80 1.83 8.15
C SER A 524 3.78 0.29 8.22
N GLY A 525 3.19 -0.30 9.28
CA GLY A 525 3.00 -1.75 9.34
C GLY A 525 4.00 -2.55 10.19
N GLY A 526 4.72 -1.88 11.12
CA GLY A 526 5.58 -2.54 12.12
C GLY A 526 7.07 -2.22 12.02
N ILE A 527 7.55 -1.77 10.86
CA ILE A 527 8.96 -1.37 10.64
C ILE A 527 9.29 -0.10 11.41
N GLU A 528 8.33 0.80 11.56
CA GLU A 528 8.46 2.00 12.39
C GLU A 528 8.83 1.68 13.85
N ILE A 529 8.47 0.51 14.33
CA ILE A 529 8.82 0.06 15.69
C ILE A 529 10.32 -0.25 15.77
N ALA A 530 10.85 -0.95 14.77
CA ALA A 530 12.28 -1.22 14.66
C ALA A 530 13.08 0.09 14.48
N ALA A 531 12.60 1.00 13.61
CA ALA A 531 13.21 2.30 13.40
C ALA A 531 13.19 3.15 14.68
N LYS A 532 12.06 3.21 15.40
CA LYS A 532 11.97 3.88 16.70
C LYS A 532 12.99 3.35 17.68
N LYS A 533 13.12 2.02 17.77
CA LYS A 533 14.08 1.37 18.64
C LYS A 533 15.51 1.78 18.29
N MET A 534 15.88 1.70 17.01
CA MET A 534 17.22 2.09 16.54
C MET A 534 17.54 3.55 16.89
N LEU A 535 16.63 4.46 16.60
CA LEU A 535 16.81 5.89 16.89
C LEU A 535 16.93 6.17 18.39
N THR A 536 16.12 5.49 19.22
CA THR A 536 16.22 5.62 20.68
C THR A 536 17.56 5.10 21.19
N GLU A 537 18.04 3.99 20.63
CA GLU A 537 19.34 3.42 20.95
C GLU A 537 20.51 4.32 20.50
N MET A 538 20.33 5.16 19.49
CA MET A 538 21.29 6.17 19.04
C MET A 538 21.31 7.44 19.90
N GLY A 539 20.36 7.59 20.80
CA GLY A 539 20.29 8.75 21.69
C GLY A 539 19.22 9.77 21.35
N VAL A 540 18.34 9.48 20.41
CA VAL A 540 17.15 10.32 20.15
C VAL A 540 16.18 10.16 21.33
N ARG A 541 15.99 11.26 22.09
CA ARG A 541 15.18 11.21 23.33
C ARG A 541 13.69 11.04 23.07
N THR A 542 13.19 11.63 22.00
CA THR A 542 11.74 11.63 21.68
C THR A 542 11.52 11.12 20.27
N VAL A 543 10.89 9.94 20.14
CA VAL A 543 10.49 9.36 18.86
C VAL A 543 8.98 9.10 18.87
N THR A 544 8.24 9.82 18.01
CA THR A 544 6.78 9.74 17.90
C THR A 544 6.39 8.87 16.71
N LEU A 545 5.41 7.98 16.88
CA LEU A 545 4.90 7.12 15.82
C LEU A 545 3.49 7.54 15.42
N GLY A 546 3.31 7.91 14.16
CA GLY A 546 2.00 8.31 13.62
C GLY A 546 1.47 9.63 14.17
N GLY A 547 0.26 10.01 13.81
CA GLY A 547 -0.29 11.33 14.09
C GLY A 547 0.34 12.42 13.21
N ALA A 548 0.15 13.68 13.58
CA ALA A 548 0.80 14.81 12.89
C ALA A 548 2.24 15.01 13.43
N PRO A 549 3.21 15.27 12.55
CA PRO A 549 4.56 15.62 13.01
C PRO A 549 4.53 16.98 13.75
N GLY A 550 5.33 17.07 14.82
CA GLY A 550 5.60 18.38 15.45
C GLY A 550 6.29 19.32 14.45
N ALA A 551 6.13 20.64 14.63
CA ALA A 551 6.66 21.65 13.71
C ALA A 551 8.18 21.51 13.47
N ASP A 552 8.94 21.11 14.49
CA ASP A 552 10.39 20.99 14.45
C ASP A 552 10.89 19.51 14.46
N ALA A 553 9.99 18.56 14.23
CA ALA A 553 10.36 17.15 14.24
C ALA A 553 11.10 16.76 12.95
N LEU A 554 12.19 16.02 13.08
CA LEU A 554 12.81 15.34 11.94
C LEU A 554 11.85 14.22 11.47
N CYS A 555 11.32 14.35 10.26
CA CYS A 555 10.48 13.33 9.66
C CYS A 555 11.36 12.22 9.05
N ILE A 556 11.23 11.00 9.56
CA ILE A 556 11.79 9.79 8.97
C ILE A 556 10.70 9.07 8.20
N SER A 557 10.90 8.87 6.93
CA SER A 557 9.94 8.24 6.05
C SER A 557 10.28 6.77 5.80
N PRO A 558 9.35 5.95 5.30
CA PRO A 558 9.66 4.57 4.92
C PRO A 558 10.82 4.40 3.94
N GLN A 559 11.11 5.41 3.12
CA GLN A 559 12.26 5.40 2.19
C GLN A 559 13.60 5.63 2.89
N ASP A 560 13.58 6.19 4.09
CA ASP A 560 14.79 6.31 4.92
C ASP A 560 15.09 4.97 5.65
N PHE A 561 14.18 3.99 5.67
CA PHE A 561 14.37 2.75 6.42
C PHE A 561 15.55 1.89 5.93
N PRO A 562 15.84 1.75 4.62
CA PRO A 562 17.07 1.08 4.19
C PRO A 562 18.31 1.77 4.71
N SER A 563 18.35 3.11 4.66
CA SER A 563 19.46 3.90 5.22
C SER A 563 19.54 3.78 6.74
N LEU A 564 18.39 3.71 7.43
CA LEU A 564 18.35 3.42 8.87
C LEU A 564 18.90 2.01 9.16
N GLY A 565 18.40 1.00 8.46
CA GLY A 565 18.82 -0.38 8.68
C GLY A 565 20.31 -0.57 8.49
N PHE A 566 20.82 -0.12 7.36
CA PHE A 566 22.23 -0.27 6.99
C PHE A 566 23.14 0.75 7.70
N GLY A 567 22.85 2.03 7.56
CA GLY A 567 23.73 3.09 8.05
C GLY A 567 23.74 3.21 9.55
N LEU A 568 22.60 3.07 10.19
CA LEU A 568 22.53 3.08 11.63
C LEU A 568 23.07 1.80 12.26
N GLY A 569 23.00 0.68 11.56
CA GLY A 569 23.70 -0.55 11.92
C GLY A 569 25.21 -0.34 11.95
N LEU A 570 25.75 0.36 10.94
CA LEU A 570 27.16 0.77 10.89
C LEU A 570 27.53 1.69 12.06
N PHE A 571 26.75 2.74 12.28
CA PHE A 571 26.97 3.67 13.40
C PHE A 571 26.90 2.97 14.74
N LYS A 572 25.95 2.09 14.92
CA LYS A 572 25.78 1.32 16.14
C LYS A 572 26.93 0.34 16.36
N THR A 573 27.38 -0.33 15.28
CA THR A 573 28.58 -1.17 15.36
C THR A 573 29.80 -0.37 15.79
N ALA A 574 29.97 0.82 15.23
CA ALA A 574 31.06 1.72 15.61
C ALA A 574 30.97 2.17 17.09
N GLN A 575 29.76 2.49 17.56
CA GLN A 575 29.54 2.80 18.97
C GLN A 575 29.83 1.59 19.88
N LEU A 576 29.37 0.40 19.50
CA LEU A 576 29.60 -0.84 20.25
C LEU A 576 31.08 -1.21 20.33
N VAL A 577 31.81 -0.96 19.23
CA VAL A 577 33.26 -1.20 19.20
C VAL A 577 33.99 -0.20 20.08
N ARG A 578 33.56 1.05 20.09
CA ARG A 578 34.19 2.13 20.87
C ARG A 578 33.85 2.06 22.36
N THR A 579 32.59 1.80 22.71
CA THR A 579 32.17 1.70 24.11
C THR A 579 32.11 0.22 24.49
N ARG A 580 33.13 -0.29 25.17
CA ARG A 580 33.14 -1.63 25.77
C ARG A 580 32.06 -1.82 26.82
N SER A 581 31.50 -0.73 27.34
CA SER A 581 30.27 -0.74 28.14
C SER A 581 29.15 -0.06 27.37
N PHE A 582 28.30 -0.82 26.81
CA PHE A 582 26.97 -0.34 26.42
C PHE A 582 26.21 -0.17 27.74
N ALA A 583 26.22 1.04 28.25
CA ALA A 583 25.36 1.37 29.37
C ALA A 583 23.96 0.98 29.00
N SER A 584 23.38 0.05 29.73
CA SER A 584 22.08 -0.53 29.56
C SER A 584 21.05 0.49 29.08
N THR A 585 20.53 0.28 27.94
CA THR A 585 19.52 1.16 27.33
C THR A 585 18.22 1.20 28.13
N PHE A 586 18.01 0.28 29.04
CA PHE A 586 16.77 0.17 29.82
C PHE A 586 17.09 -0.29 31.25
N ARG A 587 17.68 0.59 32.06
CA ARG A 587 17.77 0.36 33.53
C ARG A 587 16.53 0.81 34.25
N ASP A 588 15.81 1.79 33.64
CA ASP A 588 14.61 2.40 34.19
C ASP A 588 13.44 2.15 33.20
N PHE A 589 12.44 1.43 33.65
CA PHE A 589 11.27 1.09 32.88
C PHE A 589 10.14 0.62 33.79
N THR A 590 8.93 0.45 33.21
CA THR A 590 7.81 -0.21 33.88
C THR A 590 7.40 -1.45 33.09
N ALA A 591 7.54 -2.63 33.68
CA ALA A 591 7.06 -3.88 33.11
C ALA A 591 5.53 -3.94 33.26
N VAL A 592 4.83 -4.32 32.22
CA VAL A 592 3.34 -4.38 32.16
C VAL A 592 2.91 -5.70 31.58
N ASP A 593 1.83 -6.27 32.15
CA ASP A 593 1.19 -7.47 31.65
C ASP A 593 -0.34 -7.38 31.87
N LEU A 594 -1.10 -7.97 30.96
CA LEU A 594 -2.56 -7.89 30.94
C LEU A 594 -3.18 -9.28 30.89
N GLU A 595 -4.19 -9.54 31.75
CA GLU A 595 -5.11 -10.63 31.53
C GLU A 595 -6.43 -10.09 30.94
N THR A 596 -7.04 -10.84 30.02
CA THR A 596 -8.13 -10.34 29.19
C THR A 596 -9.28 -11.32 29.07
N THR A 597 -10.44 -10.84 28.62
CA THR A 597 -11.64 -11.67 28.40
C THR A 597 -11.50 -12.71 27.28
N GLY A 598 -10.48 -12.57 26.42
CA GLY A 598 -10.23 -13.45 25.28
C GLY A 598 -8.96 -13.10 24.54
N LYS A 599 -8.70 -13.80 23.42
CA LYS A 599 -7.51 -13.63 22.61
C LYS A 599 -7.69 -12.66 21.44
N ASP A 600 -8.91 -12.23 21.16
CA ASP A 600 -9.22 -11.29 20.11
C ASP A 600 -8.85 -9.87 20.54
N VAL A 601 -7.79 -9.32 19.96
CA VAL A 601 -7.27 -7.99 20.28
C VAL A 601 -8.25 -6.86 20.00
N GLU A 602 -9.16 -7.05 19.04
CA GLU A 602 -10.15 -6.04 18.66
C GLU A 602 -11.36 -6.00 19.60
N GLY A 603 -11.74 -7.15 20.20
CA GLY A 603 -12.93 -7.26 21.04
C GLY A 603 -12.65 -7.55 22.50
N ALA A 604 -11.48 -8.09 22.87
CA ALA A 604 -11.18 -8.43 24.24
C ALA A 604 -11.02 -7.20 25.15
N GLU A 605 -11.50 -7.30 26.38
CA GLU A 605 -11.31 -6.29 27.43
C GLU A 605 -10.39 -6.80 28.53
N ILE A 606 -9.74 -5.88 29.24
CA ILE A 606 -8.84 -6.18 30.33
C ILE A 606 -9.64 -6.65 31.55
N VAL A 607 -9.22 -7.73 32.17
CA VAL A 607 -9.76 -8.25 33.44
C VAL A 607 -8.78 -8.11 34.61
N GLU A 608 -7.50 -8.08 34.33
CA GLU A 608 -6.45 -7.77 35.29
C GLU A 608 -5.34 -7.01 34.59
N ILE A 609 -4.79 -5.99 35.23
CA ILE A 609 -3.61 -5.25 34.76
C ILE A 609 -2.60 -5.18 35.91
N ALA A 610 -1.37 -5.49 35.60
CA ALA A 610 -0.26 -5.33 36.53
C ALA A 610 0.87 -4.50 35.91
N ALA A 611 1.62 -3.83 36.76
CA ALA A 611 2.82 -3.08 36.39
C ALA A 611 3.86 -3.16 37.49
N VAL A 612 5.14 -3.29 37.09
CA VAL A 612 6.27 -3.34 38.01
C VAL A 612 7.29 -2.30 37.59
N ARG A 613 7.55 -1.34 38.46
CA ARG A 613 8.50 -0.28 38.20
C ARG A 613 9.94 -0.73 38.55
N VAL A 614 10.82 -0.52 37.61
CA VAL A 614 12.24 -0.86 37.71
C VAL A 614 13.06 0.43 37.68
N ARG A 615 14.00 0.56 38.60
CA ARG A 615 14.98 1.64 38.64
C ARG A 615 16.37 1.05 38.86
N ASP A 616 17.33 1.48 38.05
CA ASP A 616 18.69 0.94 38.04
C ASP A 616 18.73 -0.61 38.03
N GLY A 617 17.79 -1.21 37.24
CA GLY A 617 17.67 -2.66 37.12
C GLY A 617 17.06 -3.40 38.32
N LYS A 618 16.56 -2.67 39.33
CA LYS A 618 15.89 -3.26 40.53
C LYS A 618 14.41 -2.90 40.56
N VAL A 619 13.61 -3.84 40.98
CA VAL A 619 12.20 -3.61 41.27
C VAL A 619 12.05 -2.66 42.44
N VAL A 620 11.35 -1.55 42.30
CA VAL A 620 11.17 -0.52 43.32
C VAL A 620 9.71 -0.32 43.72
N ASP A 621 8.76 -0.70 42.88
CA ASP A 621 7.34 -0.50 43.13
C ASP A 621 6.48 -1.43 42.26
N GLU A 622 5.27 -1.76 42.75
CA GLU A 622 4.36 -2.71 42.11
C GLU A 622 2.94 -2.16 42.09
N TYR A 623 2.24 -2.39 41.02
CA TYR A 623 0.83 -2.02 40.84
C TYR A 623 0.08 -3.21 40.28
N GLN A 624 -1.09 -3.51 40.84
CA GLN A 624 -1.98 -4.56 40.33
C GLN A 624 -3.42 -4.19 40.64
N THR A 625 -4.32 -4.35 39.67
CA THR A 625 -5.75 -4.20 39.89
C THR A 625 -6.54 -5.11 38.96
N ARG A 626 -7.67 -5.58 39.45
CA ARG A 626 -8.67 -6.23 38.61
C ARG A 626 -9.60 -5.19 38.00
N VAL A 627 -10.11 -5.50 36.82
CA VAL A 627 -10.93 -4.60 36.01
C VAL A 627 -12.21 -5.33 35.64
N LYS A 628 -13.36 -4.69 35.83
CA LYS A 628 -14.66 -5.22 35.41
C LYS A 628 -14.83 -5.03 33.90
N PRO A 629 -14.90 -6.12 33.15
CA PRO A 629 -15.11 -6.02 31.71
C PRO A 629 -16.59 -5.79 31.37
N ARG A 630 -16.88 -5.28 30.18
CA ARG A 630 -18.24 -5.16 29.63
C ARG A 630 -18.61 -6.34 28.73
N VAL A 631 -17.64 -7.12 28.33
CA VAL A 631 -17.81 -8.35 27.54
C VAL A 631 -17.54 -9.58 28.38
N PRO A 632 -18.23 -10.71 28.13
CA PRO A 632 -18.05 -11.94 28.89
C PRO A 632 -16.63 -12.49 28.82
N ILE A 633 -16.16 -13.09 29.93
CA ILE A 633 -14.88 -13.78 29.96
C ILE A 633 -15.06 -15.14 29.28
N THR A 634 -14.28 -15.38 28.21
CA THR A 634 -14.35 -16.68 27.52
C THR A 634 -13.83 -17.81 28.40
N LEU A 635 -14.40 -19.01 28.24
CA LEU A 635 -13.95 -20.21 28.98
C LEU A 635 -12.46 -20.49 28.80
N GLY A 636 -11.92 -20.21 27.61
CA GLY A 636 -10.50 -20.35 27.30
C GLY A 636 -9.61 -19.35 28.05
N ALA A 637 -10.06 -18.10 28.19
CA ALA A 637 -9.37 -17.07 28.96
C ALA A 637 -9.40 -17.42 30.44
N GLN A 638 -10.58 -17.75 31.00
CA GLN A 638 -10.73 -18.18 32.39
C GLN A 638 -9.85 -19.39 32.70
N ALA A 639 -9.78 -20.38 31.80
CA ALA A 639 -8.92 -21.54 32.00
C ALA A 639 -7.43 -21.17 31.99
N THR A 640 -7.03 -20.06 31.36
CA THR A 640 -5.65 -19.60 31.29
C THR A 640 -5.21 -18.84 32.53
N HIS A 641 -5.94 -17.80 32.95
CA HIS A 641 -5.55 -16.92 34.06
C HIS A 641 -6.35 -17.23 35.37
N GLY A 642 -7.39 -18.04 35.33
CA GLY A 642 -8.19 -18.47 36.50
C GLY A 642 -9.09 -17.40 37.09
N ILE A 643 -9.34 -16.26 36.39
CA ILE A 643 -10.21 -15.16 36.83
C ILE A 643 -11.61 -15.44 36.28
N SER A 644 -12.62 -15.51 37.14
CA SER A 644 -14.02 -15.65 36.75
C SER A 644 -14.75 -14.31 36.69
N GLU A 645 -15.96 -14.30 36.15
CA GLU A 645 -16.82 -13.10 36.16
C GLU A 645 -17.18 -12.67 37.60
N GLU A 646 -17.28 -13.61 38.50
CA GLU A 646 -17.55 -13.34 39.93
C GLU A 646 -16.37 -12.62 40.59
N ASP A 647 -15.13 -12.97 40.19
CA ASP A 647 -13.92 -12.38 40.73
C ASP A 647 -13.73 -10.89 40.35
N VAL A 648 -14.37 -10.44 39.29
CA VAL A 648 -14.28 -9.06 38.79
C VAL A 648 -15.57 -8.27 38.90
N ALA A 649 -16.63 -8.88 39.47
CA ALA A 649 -17.97 -8.30 39.58
C ALA A 649 -17.97 -6.94 40.31
N GLU A 650 -17.18 -6.83 41.39
CA GLU A 650 -17.05 -5.63 42.24
C GLU A 650 -15.81 -4.78 41.88
N SER A 651 -15.07 -5.15 40.82
CA SER A 651 -13.87 -4.40 40.36
C SER A 651 -14.28 -3.12 39.67
N PRO A 652 -13.41 -2.10 39.63
CA PRO A 652 -13.67 -0.86 38.88
C PRO A 652 -13.68 -1.14 37.38
N TYR A 653 -14.40 -0.30 36.65
CA TYR A 653 -14.26 -0.26 35.17
C TYR A 653 -12.92 0.32 34.78
N PHE A 654 -12.48 0.01 33.58
CA PHE A 654 -11.18 0.45 33.06
C PHE A 654 -10.96 1.97 33.14
N GLU A 655 -11.96 2.74 32.80
CA GLU A 655 -11.90 4.22 32.84
C GLU A 655 -11.67 4.76 34.25
N THR A 656 -12.17 4.05 35.26
CA THR A 656 -12.04 4.46 36.67
C THR A 656 -10.62 4.21 37.19
N MET A 657 -9.99 3.09 36.80
CA MET A 657 -8.65 2.75 37.25
C MET A 657 -7.53 3.43 36.42
N TRP A 658 -7.85 3.85 35.21
CA TRP A 658 -6.87 4.37 34.26
C TRP A 658 -6.03 5.54 34.79
N PRO A 659 -6.58 6.57 35.47
CA PRO A 659 -5.76 7.69 35.99
C PRO A 659 -4.71 7.22 37.00
N GLU A 660 -5.02 6.25 37.84
CA GLU A 660 -4.11 5.72 38.84
C GLU A 660 -2.97 4.90 38.17
N PHE A 661 -3.34 4.00 37.26
CA PHE A 661 -2.38 3.25 36.46
C PHE A 661 -1.46 4.17 35.66
N ARG A 662 -2.03 5.20 35.02
CA ARG A 662 -1.26 6.15 34.24
C ARG A 662 -0.31 6.98 35.10
N ALA A 663 -0.73 7.39 36.30
CA ALA A 663 0.10 8.07 37.27
C ALA A 663 1.23 7.15 37.78
N PHE A 664 0.94 5.86 38.01
CA PHE A 664 1.97 4.87 38.34
C PHE A 664 2.99 4.76 37.23
N CYS A 665 2.60 4.64 35.97
CA CYS A 665 3.54 4.51 34.86
C CYS A 665 4.35 5.79 34.59
N GLY A 666 3.80 6.96 34.84
CA GLY A 666 4.47 8.25 34.63
C GLY A 666 4.97 8.40 33.19
N SER A 667 6.25 8.78 33.02
CA SER A 667 6.92 8.91 31.71
C SER A 667 7.75 7.68 31.33
N ASP A 668 7.63 6.58 32.08
CA ASP A 668 8.41 5.38 31.83
C ASP A 668 8.08 4.71 30.49
N ILE A 669 9.07 4.02 29.94
CA ILE A 669 8.81 3.09 28.82
C ILE A 669 8.11 1.86 29.39
N LEU A 670 6.92 1.55 28.84
CA LEU A 670 6.18 0.34 29.20
C LEU A 670 6.79 -0.86 28.47
N VAL A 671 7.20 -1.87 29.22
CA VAL A 671 7.85 -3.07 28.70
C VAL A 671 6.92 -4.27 28.91
N ALA A 672 6.62 -5.00 27.83
CA ALA A 672 5.84 -6.22 27.89
C ALA A 672 6.53 -7.37 27.12
N HIS A 673 6.04 -8.58 27.27
CA HIS A 673 6.51 -9.73 26.51
C HIS A 673 5.42 -10.22 25.55
N ASN A 674 5.59 -10.01 24.25
CA ASN A 674 4.57 -10.10 23.20
C ASN A 674 3.61 -8.90 23.17
N GLY A 675 4.03 -7.80 23.77
CA GLY A 675 3.20 -6.62 23.98
C GLY A 675 2.75 -5.94 22.71
N TYR A 676 3.53 -5.97 21.62
CA TYR A 676 3.13 -5.32 20.36
C TYR A 676 1.99 -6.03 19.65
N THR A 677 1.80 -7.32 19.88
CA THR A 677 0.75 -8.09 19.24
C THR A 677 -0.46 -8.31 20.14
N PHE A 678 -0.34 -8.07 21.45
CA PHE A 678 -1.40 -8.35 22.41
C PHE A 678 -1.65 -7.19 23.38
N ASP A 679 -0.75 -6.95 24.35
CA ASP A 679 -1.02 -6.04 25.46
C ASP A 679 -1.20 -4.58 25.02
N PHE A 680 -0.29 -4.05 24.24
CA PHE A 680 -0.30 -2.64 23.88
C PHE A 680 -1.42 -2.24 22.94
N PRO A 681 -1.82 -3.04 21.93
CA PRO A 681 -3.01 -2.74 21.14
C PRO A 681 -4.27 -2.68 21.97
N ILE A 682 -4.49 -3.64 22.90
CA ILE A 682 -5.67 -3.67 23.77
C ILE A 682 -5.65 -2.45 24.70
N LEU A 683 -4.52 -2.18 25.35
CA LEU A 683 -4.35 -1.04 26.25
C LEU A 683 -4.61 0.29 25.53
N ARG A 684 -4.04 0.48 24.34
CA ARG A 684 -4.26 1.70 23.52
C ARG A 684 -5.70 1.84 23.09
N ARG A 685 -6.35 0.75 22.67
CA ARG A 685 -7.75 0.76 22.25
C ARG A 685 -8.66 1.16 23.40
N MET A 686 -8.50 0.54 24.56
CA MET A 686 -9.33 0.84 25.73
C MET A 686 -9.07 2.25 26.29
N ALA A 687 -7.83 2.75 26.18
CA ALA A 687 -7.45 4.06 26.68
C ALA A 687 -7.61 5.19 25.64
N ALA A 688 -8.02 4.90 24.39
CA ALA A 688 -7.96 5.85 23.28
C ALA A 688 -8.64 7.21 23.53
N ASN A 689 -9.75 7.20 24.29
CA ASN A 689 -10.54 8.39 24.61
C ASN A 689 -10.27 8.92 26.03
N LEU A 690 -9.28 8.37 26.73
CA LEU A 690 -8.94 8.75 28.09
C LEU A 690 -7.72 9.68 28.13
N PRO A 691 -7.60 10.56 29.14
CA PRO A 691 -6.45 11.44 29.26
C PRO A 691 -5.12 10.68 29.29
N GLY A 692 -4.20 11.02 28.39
CA GLY A 692 -2.90 10.35 28.26
C GLY A 692 -2.98 8.91 27.72
N GLY A 693 -4.12 8.51 27.13
CA GLY A 693 -4.37 7.12 26.71
C GLY A 693 -3.51 6.62 25.55
N THR A 694 -2.97 7.52 24.75
CA THR A 694 -2.08 7.17 23.62
C THR A 694 -0.65 7.70 23.81
N ASP A 695 -0.40 8.45 24.86
CA ASP A 695 0.88 9.13 25.11
C ASP A 695 1.75 8.33 26.07
N PHE A 696 2.20 7.16 25.62
CA PHE A 696 3.21 6.36 26.33
C PHE A 696 4.10 5.60 25.35
N SER A 697 5.39 5.51 25.72
CA SER A 697 6.38 4.75 24.98
C SER A 697 6.33 3.28 25.37
N THR A 698 6.52 2.39 24.40
CA THR A 698 6.39 0.93 24.62
C THR A 698 7.60 0.17 24.09
N TYR A 699 7.92 -0.95 24.71
CA TYR A 699 8.95 -1.88 24.26
C TYR A 699 8.49 -3.33 24.42
N ASP A 700 8.65 -4.13 23.37
CA ASP A 700 8.34 -5.57 23.42
C ASP A 700 9.64 -6.39 23.50
N THR A 701 9.73 -7.28 24.50
CA THR A 701 10.92 -8.12 24.69
C THR A 701 10.90 -9.40 23.84
N LEU A 702 9.76 -9.76 23.22
CA LEU A 702 9.65 -10.97 22.40
C LEU A 702 10.53 -10.89 21.13
N PRO A 703 10.57 -9.78 20.37
CA PRO A 703 11.52 -9.64 19.26
C PRO A 703 12.97 -9.79 19.69
N LEU A 704 13.33 -9.22 20.85
CA LEU A 704 14.65 -9.39 21.42
C LEU A 704 14.93 -10.87 21.76
N ALA A 705 13.99 -11.54 22.41
CA ALA A 705 14.10 -12.95 22.74
C ALA A 705 14.20 -13.84 21.48
N ARG A 706 13.49 -13.48 20.41
CA ARG A 706 13.57 -14.16 19.10
C ARG A 706 14.97 -14.04 18.48
N THR A 707 15.57 -12.88 18.60
CA THR A 707 16.94 -12.65 18.10
C THR A 707 17.97 -13.45 18.89
N LEU A 708 17.77 -13.58 20.20
CA LEU A 708 18.74 -14.24 21.09
C LEU A 708 18.58 -15.76 21.19
N HIS A 709 17.37 -16.28 20.91
CA HIS A 709 17.06 -17.70 21.16
C HIS A 709 16.27 -18.34 20.02
N ALA A 710 16.79 -19.45 19.50
CA ALA A 710 16.16 -20.23 18.44
C ALA A 710 14.99 -21.11 18.92
N THR A 711 14.99 -21.49 20.20
CA THR A 711 13.97 -22.38 20.81
C THR A 711 12.88 -21.60 21.52
N SER A 712 12.01 -22.28 22.29
CA SER A 712 10.85 -21.66 22.96
C SER A 712 11.17 -20.31 23.61
N ARG A 713 10.38 -19.30 23.27
CA ARG A 713 10.53 -17.89 23.64
C ARG A 713 9.45 -17.43 24.62
N ARG A 714 8.72 -18.39 25.23
CA ARG A 714 7.75 -18.10 26.28
C ARG A 714 8.45 -17.57 27.51
N LEU A 715 7.83 -16.62 28.21
CA LEU A 715 8.39 -15.94 29.37
C LEU A 715 8.91 -16.94 30.41
N GLU A 716 8.11 -17.95 30.76
CA GLU A 716 8.49 -19.01 31.73
C GLU A 716 9.72 -19.82 31.29
N HIS A 717 9.86 -20.13 29.99
CA HIS A 717 10.99 -20.89 29.48
C HIS A 717 12.27 -20.05 29.43
N LEU A 718 12.14 -18.77 29.14
CA LEU A 718 13.24 -17.83 29.18
C LEU A 718 13.69 -17.61 30.62
N ALA A 719 12.75 -17.40 31.56
CA ALA A 719 13.05 -17.27 32.98
C ALA A 719 13.82 -18.49 33.50
N LYS A 720 13.37 -19.70 33.19
CA LYS A 720 14.10 -20.93 33.54
C LYS A 720 15.49 -20.99 32.95
N ARG A 721 15.67 -20.55 31.70
CA ARG A 721 16.99 -20.52 31.03
C ARG A 721 17.95 -19.55 31.70
N TYR A 722 17.47 -18.42 32.21
CA TYR A 722 18.25 -17.42 32.90
C TYR A 722 18.30 -17.61 34.42
N GLY A 723 17.82 -18.75 34.92
CA GLY A 723 17.85 -19.08 36.36
C GLY A 723 16.94 -18.19 37.23
N ILE A 724 15.90 -17.57 36.62
CA ILE A 724 14.95 -16.73 37.34
C ILE A 724 13.84 -17.61 37.94
N ALA A 725 13.60 -17.46 39.25
CA ALA A 725 12.45 -18.07 39.89
C ALA A 725 11.18 -17.34 39.44
N THR A 726 10.24 -18.11 38.90
CA THR A 726 8.94 -17.59 38.43
C THR A 726 7.88 -17.82 39.51
N GLY A 727 6.88 -16.93 39.60
CA GLY A 727 5.63 -17.13 40.29
C GLY A 727 4.68 -18.05 39.51
N LYS A 728 3.38 -17.90 39.69
CA LYS A 728 2.39 -18.61 38.85
C LYS A 728 2.28 -17.98 37.49
N SER A 729 2.62 -18.73 36.46
CA SER A 729 2.36 -18.28 35.07
C SER A 729 0.90 -17.91 34.85
N HIS A 730 0.65 -16.90 34.02
CA HIS A 730 -0.66 -16.32 33.76
C HIS A 730 -1.32 -15.66 34.99
N ARG A 731 -0.50 -14.98 35.74
CA ARG A 731 -0.85 -13.99 36.74
C ARG A 731 -0.10 -12.71 36.39
N ALA A 732 -0.81 -11.66 36.05
CA ALA A 732 -0.21 -10.46 35.50
C ALA A 732 0.95 -9.88 36.32
N LEU A 733 0.83 -9.86 37.64
CA LEU A 733 1.90 -9.37 38.52
C LEU A 733 3.13 -10.30 38.53
N ASP A 734 2.92 -11.62 38.62
CA ASP A 734 4.02 -12.60 38.61
C ASP A 734 4.79 -12.56 37.28
N ASP A 735 4.07 -12.40 36.17
CA ASP A 735 4.67 -12.27 34.84
C ASP A 735 5.41 -10.92 34.68
N CYS A 736 4.88 -9.81 35.22
CA CYS A 736 5.59 -8.53 35.31
C CYS A 736 6.88 -8.63 36.15
N ILE A 737 6.84 -9.27 37.32
CA ILE A 737 8.04 -9.46 38.17
C ILE A 737 9.07 -10.33 37.46
N THR A 738 8.62 -11.37 36.79
CA THR A 738 9.49 -12.25 35.99
C THR A 738 10.14 -11.46 34.87
N LEU A 739 9.36 -10.66 34.13
CA LEU A 739 9.85 -9.81 33.04
C LEU A 739 10.81 -8.74 33.53
N ALA A 740 10.52 -8.10 34.68
CA ALA A 740 11.37 -7.10 35.30
C ALA A 740 12.78 -7.63 35.62
N LYS A 741 12.89 -8.89 36.02
CA LYS A 741 14.14 -9.58 36.27
C LYS A 741 14.82 -10.08 34.99
N LEU A 742 14.01 -10.55 34.01
CA LEU A 742 14.52 -11.15 32.78
C LEU A 742 15.06 -10.11 31.81
N PHE A 743 14.39 -8.98 31.66
CA PHE A 743 14.71 -8.01 30.63
C PHE A 743 16.12 -7.40 30.76
N PRO A 744 16.63 -7.05 31.95
CA PRO A 744 18.04 -6.64 32.10
C PRO A 744 19.01 -7.72 31.60
N LEU A 745 18.78 -8.99 31.93
CA LEU A 745 19.64 -10.10 31.49
C LEU A 745 19.57 -10.33 29.98
N LEU A 746 18.39 -10.24 29.38
CA LEU A 746 18.25 -10.25 27.90
C LEU A 746 19.00 -9.08 27.28
N SER A 747 18.96 -7.91 27.92
CA SER A 747 19.63 -6.70 27.40
C SER A 747 21.15 -6.86 27.44
N GLU A 748 21.70 -7.40 28.50
CA GLU A 748 23.15 -7.73 28.61
C GLU A 748 23.56 -8.74 27.54
N THR A 749 22.82 -9.85 27.39
CA THR A 749 23.09 -10.85 26.35
C THR A 749 23.04 -10.23 24.96
N ARG A 750 22.10 -9.30 24.73
CA ARG A 750 21.95 -8.59 23.47
C ARG A 750 23.16 -7.76 23.10
N LEU A 751 23.85 -7.14 24.07
CA LEU A 751 24.99 -6.27 23.79
C LEU A 751 26.10 -7.02 23.06
N GLU A 752 26.43 -8.20 23.53
CA GLU A 752 27.40 -9.05 22.88
C GLU A 752 26.89 -9.59 21.55
N TYR A 753 25.62 -9.98 21.49
CA TYR A 753 24.98 -10.47 20.28
C TYR A 753 24.85 -9.37 19.22
N ALA A 754 24.45 -8.14 19.61
CA ALA A 754 24.28 -7.03 18.67
C ALA A 754 25.60 -6.66 17.97
N ARG A 755 26.72 -6.69 18.66
CA ARG A 755 28.06 -6.46 18.07
C ARG A 755 28.33 -7.53 16.98
N LYS A 756 28.15 -8.80 17.31
CA LYS A 756 28.35 -9.91 16.37
C LYS A 756 27.39 -9.86 15.18
N THR A 757 26.11 -9.63 15.45
CA THR A 757 25.08 -9.55 14.40
C THR A 757 25.30 -8.34 13.50
N ALA A 758 25.65 -7.19 14.04
CA ALA A 758 25.97 -6.00 13.25
C ALA A 758 27.17 -6.25 12.32
N LEU A 759 28.19 -6.93 12.82
CA LEU A 759 29.36 -7.32 12.02
C LEU A 759 28.97 -8.28 10.89
N VAL A 760 28.15 -9.30 11.15
CA VAL A 760 27.71 -10.26 10.13
C VAL A 760 26.82 -9.60 9.10
N ASN A 761 25.83 -8.82 9.51
CA ASN A 761 24.96 -8.10 8.59
C ASN A 761 25.76 -7.10 7.75
N LEU A 762 26.73 -6.44 8.37
CA LEU A 762 27.65 -5.57 7.66
C LEU A 762 28.45 -6.35 6.61
N LEU A 763 29.03 -7.48 6.98
CA LEU A 763 29.81 -8.35 6.09
C LEU A 763 28.95 -8.91 4.95
N ASP A 764 27.73 -9.32 5.23
CA ASP A 764 26.77 -9.83 4.24
C ASP A 764 26.41 -8.73 3.23
N GLN A 765 25.97 -7.58 3.71
CA GLN A 765 25.53 -6.47 2.87
C GLN A 765 26.66 -5.80 2.11
N LEU A 766 27.84 -5.74 2.67
CA LEU A 766 29.01 -5.17 2.03
C LEU A 766 29.67 -6.14 1.05
N GLY A 767 29.18 -7.38 0.92
CA GLY A 767 29.73 -8.36 0.00
C GLY A 767 31.20 -8.76 0.31
N ILE A 768 31.71 -8.43 1.53
CA ILE A 768 33.03 -8.87 2.01
C ILE A 768 33.03 -10.39 2.17
N ALA A 769 31.85 -10.96 2.32
CA ALA A 769 31.54 -12.37 2.17
C ALA A 769 32.05 -12.99 0.87
N LEU A 770 32.31 -12.22 -0.17
CA LEU A 770 32.84 -12.71 -1.45
C LEU A 770 34.31 -13.14 -1.40
N ALA A 771 35.02 -12.86 -0.32
CA ALA A 771 36.31 -13.49 -0.05
C ALA A 771 36.20 -14.95 0.40
N LEU A 772 34.97 -15.37 0.75
CA LEU A 772 34.58 -16.74 1.05
C LEU A 772 33.66 -17.17 -0.10
N SER A 773 33.95 -18.24 -0.75
CA SER A 773 33.44 -18.65 -2.05
C SER A 773 31.91 -18.83 -2.19
N ASP A 774 31.11 -18.55 -1.13
CA ASP A 774 29.67 -18.72 -1.13
C ASP A 774 28.97 -17.86 -0.05
N ARG A 775 28.24 -16.85 -0.50
CA ARG A 775 27.49 -15.89 0.35
C ARG A 775 26.46 -16.60 1.26
N ASP A 776 25.69 -17.53 0.70
CA ASP A 776 24.64 -18.24 1.43
C ASP A 776 25.24 -19.19 2.49
N SER A 777 26.37 -19.79 2.18
CA SER A 777 27.12 -20.65 3.12
C SER A 777 27.62 -19.82 4.30
N MET A 778 28.12 -18.62 4.06
CA MET A 778 28.65 -17.76 5.13
C MET A 778 27.54 -17.20 6.01
N CYS A 779 26.43 -16.77 5.47
CA CYS A 779 25.28 -16.34 6.26
C CYS A 779 24.72 -17.48 7.11
N ASN A 780 24.65 -18.71 6.57
CA ASN A 780 24.23 -19.88 7.31
C ASN A 780 25.22 -20.28 8.40
N GLU A 781 26.52 -20.19 8.12
CA GLU A 781 27.59 -20.43 9.07
C GLU A 781 27.58 -19.39 10.19
N ALA A 782 27.45 -18.13 9.85
CA ALA A 782 27.34 -17.04 10.82
C ALA A 782 26.10 -17.20 11.72
N ARG A 783 24.94 -17.54 11.17
CA ARG A 783 23.72 -17.82 11.96
C ARG A 783 23.96 -18.99 12.93
N LYS A 784 24.58 -20.08 12.50
CA LYS A 784 24.96 -21.20 13.36
C LYS A 784 25.90 -20.77 14.50
N ILE A 785 26.91 -19.97 14.16
CA ILE A 785 27.85 -19.43 15.13
C ILE A 785 27.15 -18.62 16.21
N PHE A 786 26.21 -17.74 15.83
CA PHE A 786 25.44 -16.95 16.76
C PHE A 786 24.54 -17.76 17.67
N GLU A 787 23.98 -18.83 17.17
CA GLU A 787 23.07 -19.67 17.96
C GLU A 787 23.78 -20.53 19.00
N PHE A 788 25.02 -20.99 18.71
CA PHE A 788 25.65 -22.07 19.46
C PHE A 788 27.03 -21.74 20.07
N VAL A 789 27.72 -20.69 19.59
CA VAL A 789 29.10 -20.41 20.06
C VAL A 789 29.28 -18.93 20.40
N PRO A 790 28.89 -18.50 21.61
CA PRO A 790 28.98 -17.09 22.06
C PRO A 790 30.38 -16.49 21.98
N ALA A 791 31.44 -17.31 22.13
CA ALA A 791 32.84 -16.85 22.17
C ALA A 791 33.53 -16.87 20.78
N TYR A 792 32.78 -17.13 19.70
CA TYR A 792 33.39 -17.23 18.37
C TYR A 792 33.84 -15.87 17.84
N SER A 793 35.10 -15.78 17.40
CA SER A 793 35.62 -14.63 16.67
C SER A 793 35.20 -14.69 15.22
N LEU A 794 34.64 -13.59 14.71
CA LEU A 794 34.32 -13.47 13.26
C LEU A 794 35.57 -13.22 12.42
N GLY A 795 36.75 -13.57 12.93
CA GLY A 795 38.02 -13.52 12.24
C GLY A 795 38.52 -12.11 11.94
N ARG A 796 39.17 -11.90 10.80
CA ARG A 796 39.84 -10.66 10.44
C ARG A 796 39.01 -9.38 10.56
N HIS A 797 37.70 -9.47 10.35
CA HIS A 797 36.85 -8.29 10.36
C HIS A 797 36.50 -7.81 11.77
N SER A 798 36.31 -8.73 12.72
CA SER A 798 36.20 -8.37 14.13
C SER A 798 37.46 -7.69 14.61
N ASP A 799 38.63 -8.24 14.27
CA ASP A 799 39.93 -7.71 14.66
C ASP A 799 40.20 -6.32 14.04
N CYS A 800 39.74 -6.06 12.83
CA CYS A 800 39.86 -4.74 12.21
C CYS A 800 39.03 -3.69 12.94
N LEU A 801 37.80 -4.00 13.35
CA LEU A 801 36.96 -3.08 14.10
C LEU A 801 37.47 -2.86 15.52
N ASP A 802 37.97 -3.90 16.17
CA ASP A 802 38.59 -3.81 17.49
C ASP A 802 39.87 -2.98 17.46
N ARG A 803 40.73 -3.14 16.43
CA ARG A 803 41.91 -2.29 16.21
C ARG A 803 41.54 -0.82 15.99
N TYR A 804 40.57 -0.58 15.11
CA TYR A 804 40.09 0.78 14.84
C TYR A 804 39.60 1.49 16.11
N ALA A 805 38.83 0.79 16.94
CA ALA A 805 38.38 1.32 18.21
C ALA A 805 39.56 1.60 19.17
N SER A 806 40.53 0.67 19.26
CA SER A 806 41.70 0.82 20.12
C SER A 806 42.61 1.96 19.66
N GLU A 807 42.80 2.13 18.35
CA GLU A 807 43.61 3.24 17.82
C GLU A 807 42.96 4.60 18.11
N ARG A 808 41.65 4.70 18.04
CA ARG A 808 40.93 5.94 18.40
C ARG A 808 40.99 6.22 19.91
N GLU A 809 40.86 5.22 20.76
CA GLU A 809 41.02 5.36 22.20
C GLU A 809 42.44 5.86 22.55
N LEU A 810 43.46 5.31 21.90
CA LEU A 810 44.86 5.69 22.12
C LEU A 810 45.16 7.11 21.62
N SER A 811 44.51 7.55 20.55
CA SER A 811 44.66 8.90 20.00
C SER A 811 43.93 9.98 20.80
N GLY A 812 43.11 9.58 21.78
CA GLY A 812 42.27 10.50 22.54
C GLY A 812 41.13 11.12 21.71
N ASP A 813 40.86 10.60 20.52
CA ASP A 813 39.77 11.06 19.63
C ASP A 813 38.40 10.66 20.18
N ALA A 814 37.76 11.64 20.82
CA ALA A 814 36.41 11.46 21.39
C ALA A 814 35.29 11.54 20.36
N SER A 815 35.57 11.85 19.09
CA SER A 815 34.54 11.90 18.05
C SER A 815 34.01 10.51 17.73
N LEU A 816 32.72 10.42 17.34
CA LEU A 816 32.19 9.17 16.81
C LEU A 816 32.84 8.92 15.43
N PRO A 817 33.23 7.66 15.11
CA PRO A 817 33.70 7.32 13.79
C PRO A 817 32.56 7.62 12.76
N THR A 818 32.93 8.21 11.66
CA THR A 818 31.99 8.46 10.58
C THR A 818 31.70 7.17 9.83
N VAL A 819 30.57 7.15 9.08
CA VAL A 819 30.26 6.04 8.19
C VAL A 819 31.34 5.90 7.12
N ASP A 820 31.90 7.02 6.65
CA ASP A 820 33.03 7.03 5.71
C ASP A 820 34.27 6.32 6.25
N ASP A 821 34.63 6.56 7.52
CA ASP A 821 35.75 5.88 8.15
C ASP A 821 35.57 4.36 8.18
N LEU A 822 34.34 3.91 8.48
CA LEU A 822 34.03 2.49 8.53
C LEU A 822 34.00 1.86 7.13
N ILE A 823 33.46 2.56 6.14
CA ILE A 823 33.44 2.10 4.75
C ILE A 823 34.89 2.03 4.20
N ALA A 824 35.70 3.04 4.46
CA ALA A 824 37.13 3.02 4.08
C ALA A 824 37.85 1.83 4.69
N LEU A 825 37.61 1.54 5.97
CA LEU A 825 38.18 0.40 6.69
C LEU A 825 37.76 -0.95 6.07
N LEU A 826 36.54 -1.05 5.58
CA LEU A 826 35.92 -2.29 5.11
C LEU A 826 36.05 -2.51 3.60
N GLY A 827 36.66 -1.65 2.82
CA GLY A 827 36.89 -1.85 1.39
C GLY A 827 36.62 -0.65 0.46
N GLY A 828 36.18 0.47 1.03
CA GLY A 828 36.13 1.76 0.34
C GLY A 828 35.17 1.82 -0.86
N HIS A 829 35.53 2.60 -1.86
CA HIS A 829 34.70 2.92 -3.03
C HIS A 829 34.21 1.70 -3.85
N GLN A 830 35.06 0.69 -3.98
CA GLN A 830 34.70 -0.54 -4.72
C GLN A 830 33.51 -1.28 -4.08
N LEU A 831 33.41 -1.24 -2.78
CA LEU A 831 32.33 -1.80 -2.03
C LEU A 831 31.04 -1.05 -2.29
N MET A 832 31.10 0.29 -2.29
CA MET A 832 29.92 1.13 -2.54
C MET A 832 29.36 0.93 -3.96
N LEU A 833 30.21 0.72 -4.96
CA LEU A 833 29.76 0.42 -6.32
C LEU A 833 28.96 -0.90 -6.39
N ARG A 834 29.36 -1.90 -5.61
CA ARG A 834 28.60 -3.18 -5.53
C ARG A 834 27.25 -2.98 -4.85
N LEU A 835 27.21 -2.27 -3.73
CA LEU A 835 25.98 -1.97 -3.00
C LEU A 835 24.97 -1.24 -3.90
N ARG A 836 25.44 -0.31 -4.73
CA ARG A 836 24.59 0.38 -5.73
C ARG A 836 24.06 -0.56 -6.81
N ALA A 837 24.86 -1.53 -7.25
CA ALA A 837 24.47 -2.50 -8.27
C ALA A 837 23.45 -3.55 -7.74
N GLU A 838 23.53 -3.91 -6.46
CA GLU A 838 22.64 -4.88 -5.83
C GLU A 838 21.31 -4.29 -5.36
N ARG A 839 21.21 -2.95 -5.34
CA ARG A 839 20.00 -2.26 -4.85
C ARG A 839 18.82 -2.49 -5.81
N SER A 840 17.87 -3.27 -5.38
CA SER A 840 16.58 -3.40 -6.05
C SER A 840 15.70 -2.20 -5.70
N ALA A 841 15.38 -1.34 -6.68
CA ALA A 841 14.46 -0.22 -6.55
C ALA A 841 13.01 -0.67 -6.23
N ASP A 842 12.75 -1.98 -6.21
CA ASP A 842 11.42 -2.57 -6.18
C ASP A 842 10.90 -2.92 -4.77
N LYS A 843 11.70 -2.77 -3.72
CA LYS A 843 11.29 -3.18 -2.38
C LYS A 843 10.52 -2.07 -1.67
N ARG A 844 9.21 -2.20 -1.61
CA ARG A 844 8.27 -1.23 -1.00
C ARG A 844 7.36 -1.86 0.06
N TYR A 845 7.91 -2.78 0.81
CA TYR A 845 7.18 -3.51 1.84
C TYR A 845 6.40 -2.62 2.85
N PRO A 846 6.98 -1.53 3.42
CA PRO A 846 6.25 -0.72 4.39
C PRO A 846 5.01 -0.05 3.81
N GLU A 847 5.09 0.42 2.56
CA GLU A 847 3.95 1.01 1.85
C GLU A 847 2.87 -0.04 1.60
N THR A 848 3.29 -1.23 1.19
CA THR A 848 2.38 -2.34 0.89
C THR A 848 1.62 -2.80 2.11
N MET A 849 2.31 -2.98 3.25
CA MET A 849 1.66 -3.36 4.51
C MET A 849 0.73 -2.26 5.03
N GLY A 850 1.13 -1.00 4.91
CA GLY A 850 0.25 0.14 5.23
C GLY A 850 -1.02 0.15 4.35
N ARG A 851 -0.89 -0.12 3.04
CA ARG A 851 -2.03 -0.23 2.13
C ARG A 851 -2.92 -1.44 2.47
N LEU A 852 -2.29 -2.59 2.76
CA LEU A 852 -3.00 -3.81 3.17
C LEU A 852 -3.84 -3.56 4.43
N ARG A 853 -3.27 -2.93 5.45
CA ARG A 853 -3.97 -2.64 6.70
C ARG A 853 -5.13 -1.66 6.52
N ARG A 854 -4.92 -0.58 5.77
CA ARG A 854 -6.03 0.35 5.43
C ARG A 854 -7.17 -0.35 4.70
N LEU A 855 -6.84 -1.27 3.79
CA LEU A 855 -7.84 -2.04 3.06
C LEU A 855 -8.61 -3.00 3.99
N ILE A 856 -7.92 -3.65 4.91
CA ILE A 856 -8.53 -4.51 5.94
C ILE A 856 -9.48 -3.68 6.83
N GLU A 857 -9.04 -2.52 7.32
CA GLU A 857 -9.84 -1.62 8.13
C GLU A 857 -11.12 -1.16 7.41
N ALA A 858 -10.99 -0.85 6.10
CA ALA A 858 -12.14 -0.48 5.27
C ALA A 858 -13.14 -1.63 5.03
N CYS A 859 -12.76 -2.86 5.33
CA CYS A 859 -13.60 -4.07 5.15
C CYS A 859 -14.09 -4.65 6.49
N ALA A 860 -13.87 -3.98 7.61
CA ALA A 860 -14.09 -4.50 8.97
C ALA A 860 -15.57 -4.54 9.42
N THR A 861 -16.54 -4.52 8.50
CA THR A 861 -17.98 -4.56 8.79
C THR A 861 -18.60 -5.90 8.40
N GLY A 862 -19.53 -6.41 9.19
CA GLY A 862 -20.23 -7.67 8.93
C GLY A 862 -19.51 -8.92 9.51
N GLU A 863 -20.00 -10.10 9.14
CA GLU A 863 -19.39 -11.38 9.53
C GLU A 863 -18.06 -11.62 8.81
N LEU A 864 -17.18 -12.43 9.38
CA LEU A 864 -15.84 -12.69 8.83
C LEU A 864 -15.87 -13.15 7.36
N ALA A 865 -16.83 -13.97 6.97
CA ALA A 865 -16.99 -14.41 5.58
C ALA A 865 -17.27 -13.23 4.64
N GLU A 866 -18.09 -12.27 5.06
CA GLU A 866 -18.39 -11.04 4.33
C GLU A 866 -17.16 -10.13 4.25
N GLN A 867 -16.44 -9.98 5.37
CA GLN A 867 -15.21 -9.22 5.42
C GLN A 867 -14.17 -9.78 4.44
N ILE A 868 -13.98 -11.11 4.39
CA ILE A 868 -13.07 -11.79 3.46
C ILE A 868 -13.50 -11.51 2.01
N CYS A 869 -14.76 -11.70 1.70
CA CYS A 869 -15.28 -11.47 0.35
C CYS A 869 -15.10 -10.01 -0.09
N THR A 870 -15.47 -9.05 0.75
CA THR A 870 -15.31 -7.61 0.49
C THR A 870 -13.85 -7.23 0.31
N PHE A 871 -12.97 -7.79 1.14
CA PHE A 871 -11.52 -7.56 1.03
C PHE A 871 -10.95 -8.11 -0.27
N LEU A 872 -11.28 -9.35 -0.63
CA LEU A 872 -10.83 -9.97 -1.88
C LEU A 872 -11.27 -9.15 -3.10
N GLU A 873 -12.51 -8.67 -3.11
CA GLU A 873 -13.02 -7.80 -4.17
C GLU A 873 -12.26 -6.48 -4.26
N ARG A 874 -12.14 -5.77 -3.13
CA ARG A 874 -11.46 -4.48 -3.10
C ARG A 874 -9.98 -4.59 -3.44
N ALA A 875 -9.31 -5.64 -2.97
CA ALA A 875 -7.90 -5.88 -3.28
C ALA A 875 -7.67 -6.12 -4.77
N VAL A 876 -8.56 -6.87 -5.42
CA VAL A 876 -8.46 -7.13 -6.86
C VAL A 876 -8.87 -5.90 -7.69
N LEU A 877 -9.90 -5.17 -7.25
CA LEU A 877 -10.35 -3.92 -7.88
C LEU A 877 -9.37 -2.76 -7.68
N SER A 878 -8.52 -2.80 -6.64
CA SER A 878 -7.50 -1.78 -6.38
C SER A 878 -6.46 -1.65 -7.50
N ARG A 879 -6.43 -2.57 -8.44
CA ARG A 879 -5.61 -2.48 -9.66
C ARG A 879 -5.92 -1.24 -10.50
N TYR A 880 -7.12 -0.72 -10.42
CA TYR A 880 -7.56 0.47 -11.14
C TYR A 880 -7.48 1.75 -10.29
N ASP A 881 -7.15 1.63 -9.00
CA ASP A 881 -6.95 2.79 -8.15
C ASP A 881 -5.71 3.55 -8.63
N GLY A 882 -5.88 4.85 -8.87
CA GLY A 882 -4.79 5.73 -9.27
C GLY A 882 -3.68 5.78 -8.21
N ALA A 883 -2.54 6.34 -8.59
CA ALA A 883 -1.41 6.48 -7.68
C ALA A 883 -1.77 7.31 -6.44
N GLU A 884 -1.31 6.86 -5.28
CA GLU A 884 -1.33 7.67 -4.06
C GLU A 884 -0.25 8.75 -4.18
N THR A 885 -0.58 9.99 -3.77
CA THR A 885 0.35 11.10 -3.73
C THR A 885 0.80 11.39 -2.31
N GLU A 886 2.04 11.79 -2.14
CA GLU A 886 2.58 12.24 -0.85
C GLU A 886 2.87 13.74 -0.87
N LYS A 887 2.47 14.44 0.19
CA LYS A 887 2.71 15.89 0.33
C LYS A 887 4.17 16.24 0.64
N SER A 888 4.93 15.30 1.18
CA SER A 888 6.32 15.49 1.60
C SER A 888 7.37 15.21 0.51
N ARG A 889 6.96 14.71 -0.66
CA ARG A 889 7.87 14.19 -1.70
C ARG A 889 7.43 14.59 -3.10
N VAL A 890 8.40 14.66 -4.01
CA VAL A 890 8.14 14.80 -5.45
C VAL A 890 7.47 13.53 -5.97
N ASN A 891 6.35 13.70 -6.67
CA ASN A 891 5.57 12.60 -7.19
C ASN A 891 6.05 12.22 -8.61
N LEU A 892 6.63 11.01 -8.75
CA LEU A 892 7.02 10.45 -10.05
C LEU A 892 5.92 9.51 -10.53
N LEU A 893 5.18 9.92 -11.58
CA LEU A 893 3.90 9.31 -11.96
C LEU A 893 3.88 8.93 -13.44
N THR A 894 3.24 7.83 -13.79
CA THR A 894 2.83 7.65 -15.19
C THR A 894 1.68 8.61 -15.52
N MET A 895 1.59 9.10 -16.76
CA MET A 895 0.49 9.98 -17.15
C MET A 895 -0.90 9.36 -16.90
N HIS A 896 -1.06 8.03 -17.06
CA HIS A 896 -2.33 7.34 -16.75
C HIS A 896 -2.72 7.45 -15.27
N SER A 897 -1.76 7.35 -14.37
CA SER A 897 -2.02 7.36 -12.93
C SER A 897 -2.31 8.75 -12.36
N THR A 898 -2.25 9.79 -13.20
CA THR A 898 -2.49 11.19 -12.76
C THR A 898 -3.95 11.62 -12.83
N LYS A 899 -4.83 10.78 -13.35
CA LYS A 899 -6.25 11.12 -13.44
C LYS A 899 -6.83 11.40 -12.05
N GLY A 900 -7.56 12.50 -11.92
CA GLY A 900 -8.06 12.99 -10.63
C GLY A 900 -7.08 13.84 -9.82
N LEU A 901 -5.77 13.80 -10.11
CA LEU A 901 -4.74 14.56 -9.39
C LEU A 901 -4.52 15.96 -9.97
N GLU A 902 -3.83 16.82 -9.19
CA GLU A 902 -3.43 18.17 -9.61
C GLU A 902 -2.21 18.63 -8.81
N PHE A 903 -1.30 19.35 -9.48
CA PHE A 903 -0.03 19.80 -8.93
C PHE A 903 0.30 21.22 -9.34
N SER A 904 0.99 21.96 -8.46
CA SER A 904 1.46 23.32 -8.79
C SER A 904 2.50 23.30 -9.91
N ARG A 905 3.38 22.31 -9.90
CA ARG A 905 4.43 22.13 -10.89
C ARG A 905 4.32 20.77 -11.55
N VAL A 906 4.25 20.75 -12.85
CA VAL A 906 4.21 19.53 -13.66
C VAL A 906 5.36 19.52 -14.66
N TYR A 907 6.18 18.48 -14.60
CA TYR A 907 7.19 18.19 -15.60
C TYR A 907 6.76 16.94 -16.38
N ILE A 908 6.58 17.08 -17.71
CA ILE A 908 6.30 15.93 -18.57
C ILE A 908 7.60 15.54 -19.27
N VAL A 909 8.14 14.40 -18.87
CA VAL A 909 9.45 13.90 -19.31
C VAL A 909 9.27 12.89 -20.41
N GLY A 910 9.99 13.09 -21.53
CA GLY A 910 9.97 12.16 -22.66
C GLY A 910 8.81 12.42 -23.61
N VAL A 911 8.65 13.67 -24.07
CA VAL A 911 7.61 14.00 -25.07
C VAL A 911 8.00 13.63 -26.52
N GLU A 912 8.96 12.72 -26.67
CA GLU A 912 9.35 12.15 -27.96
C GLU A 912 8.29 11.17 -28.49
N ASP A 913 8.17 11.09 -29.81
CA ASP A 913 7.20 10.21 -30.47
C ASP A 913 7.33 8.75 -30.04
N GLU A 914 8.54 8.23 -29.87
CA GLU A 914 8.80 6.84 -29.45
C GLU A 914 8.31 6.53 -28.02
N GLN A 915 8.19 7.56 -27.17
CA GLN A 915 7.68 7.38 -25.82
C GLN A 915 6.16 7.54 -25.76
N LEU A 916 5.62 8.54 -26.46
CA LEU A 916 4.21 8.90 -26.38
C LEU A 916 3.33 8.08 -27.33
N ILE A 917 3.81 7.76 -28.53
CA ILE A 917 3.03 7.09 -29.56
C ILE A 917 3.25 5.58 -29.44
N PRO A 918 2.19 4.77 -29.35
CA PRO A 918 2.32 3.32 -29.30
C PRO A 918 3.02 2.74 -30.53
N THR A 919 3.84 1.71 -30.33
CA THR A 919 4.47 1.00 -31.46
C THR A 919 3.40 0.39 -32.37
N PRO A 920 3.44 0.67 -33.68
CA PRO A 920 2.43 0.19 -34.61
C PRO A 920 2.29 -1.34 -34.59
N ARG A 921 1.08 -1.84 -34.43
CA ARG A 921 0.79 -3.27 -34.65
C ARG A 921 0.76 -3.55 -36.15
N ASN A 922 1.54 -4.52 -36.60
CA ASN A 922 1.69 -4.87 -38.04
C ASN A 922 2.15 -3.71 -38.95
N GLY A 923 2.92 -2.77 -38.41
CA GLY A 923 3.50 -1.66 -39.18
C GLY A 923 2.52 -0.51 -39.49
N VAL A 924 1.27 -0.57 -39.03
CA VAL A 924 0.27 0.51 -39.21
C VAL A 924 -0.16 1.05 -37.85
N LEU A 925 0.02 2.35 -37.65
CA LEU A 925 -0.47 3.06 -36.46
C LEU A 925 -1.98 3.30 -36.63
N GLY A 926 -2.78 2.80 -35.70
CA GLY A 926 -4.22 3.01 -35.71
C GLY A 926 -4.58 4.47 -35.40
N LYS A 927 -5.64 4.99 -36.03
CA LYS A 927 -6.16 6.33 -35.74
C LYS A 927 -6.55 6.46 -34.26
N LEU A 928 -7.22 5.45 -33.72
CA LEU A 928 -7.67 5.40 -32.32
C LEU A 928 -6.49 5.41 -31.33
N ASP A 929 -5.39 4.69 -31.66
CA ASP A 929 -4.20 4.65 -30.82
C ASP A 929 -3.53 6.04 -30.71
N LEU A 930 -3.53 6.79 -31.82
CA LEU A 930 -2.98 8.14 -31.87
C LEU A 930 -3.89 9.14 -31.11
N GLU A 931 -5.19 9.02 -31.26
CA GLU A 931 -6.14 9.85 -30.53
C GLU A 931 -6.06 9.62 -29.01
N GLU A 932 -5.92 8.37 -28.58
CA GLU A 932 -5.71 8.05 -27.17
C GLU A 932 -4.38 8.59 -26.64
N ALA A 933 -3.30 8.53 -27.42
CA ALA A 933 -2.01 9.11 -27.04
C ALA A 933 -2.11 10.63 -26.84
N ARG A 934 -2.88 11.35 -27.69
CA ARG A 934 -3.16 12.78 -27.49
C ARG A 934 -3.97 13.05 -26.23
N ARG A 935 -5.04 12.26 -25.99
CA ARG A 935 -5.83 12.37 -24.73
C ARG A 935 -4.97 12.14 -23.50
N LEU A 936 -4.02 11.21 -23.58
CA LEU A 936 -3.13 10.93 -22.46
C LEU A 936 -2.21 12.12 -22.16
N LEU A 937 -1.62 12.73 -23.19
CA LEU A 937 -0.81 13.94 -23.02
C LEU A 937 -1.67 15.12 -22.53
N TYR A 938 -2.87 15.30 -23.10
CA TYR A 938 -3.86 16.28 -22.65
C TYR A 938 -4.19 16.12 -21.16
N VAL A 939 -4.42 14.88 -20.68
CA VAL A 939 -4.65 14.58 -19.27
C VAL A 939 -3.42 15.00 -18.44
N GLY A 940 -2.20 14.66 -18.87
CA GLY A 940 -0.97 15.03 -18.18
C GLY A 940 -0.79 16.54 -18.07
N MET A 941 -0.95 17.27 -19.15
CA MET A 941 -0.83 18.74 -19.19
C MET A 941 -1.84 19.42 -18.27
N THR A 942 -3.09 18.94 -18.29
CA THR A 942 -4.19 19.53 -17.51
C THR A 942 -4.17 19.17 -16.02
N ARG A 943 -3.13 18.51 -15.54
CA ARG A 943 -2.86 18.36 -14.09
C ARG A 943 -2.21 19.59 -13.47
N THR A 944 -1.76 20.52 -14.29
CA THR A 944 -0.98 21.70 -13.92
C THR A 944 -1.87 22.81 -13.33
N LYS A 945 -1.47 23.34 -12.17
CA LYS A 945 -2.06 24.53 -11.55
C LYS A 945 -1.32 25.80 -11.95
N ASP A 946 0.02 25.77 -11.92
CA ASP A 946 0.80 27.00 -12.10
C ASP A 946 1.81 26.87 -13.27
N ARG A 947 2.68 25.87 -13.27
CA ARG A 947 3.77 25.77 -14.26
C ARG A 947 3.85 24.39 -14.90
N LEU A 948 3.93 24.36 -16.24
CA LEU A 948 4.13 23.16 -17.04
C LEU A 948 5.48 23.22 -17.76
N VAL A 949 6.29 22.20 -17.56
CA VAL A 949 7.56 22.00 -18.30
C VAL A 949 7.48 20.68 -19.05
N MET A 950 7.71 20.73 -20.35
CA MET A 950 7.78 19.53 -21.19
C MET A 950 9.21 19.34 -21.66
N THR A 951 9.75 18.13 -21.55
CA THR A 951 11.15 17.86 -21.92
C THR A 951 11.24 16.70 -22.90
N ARG A 952 12.20 16.84 -23.81
CA ARG A 952 12.60 15.80 -24.75
C ARG A 952 14.10 15.69 -24.84
N VAL A 953 14.59 14.56 -25.34
CA VAL A 953 16.03 14.35 -25.60
C VAL A 953 16.29 13.93 -27.05
N LYS A 954 17.51 14.15 -27.53
CA LYS A 954 17.95 13.65 -28.84
C LYS A 954 18.31 12.17 -28.81
N SER A 955 18.73 11.66 -27.62
CA SER A 955 19.04 10.25 -27.45
C SER A 955 18.67 9.77 -26.02
N ARG A 956 18.16 8.53 -25.90
CA ARG A 956 17.98 7.81 -24.61
C ARG A 956 18.84 6.55 -24.63
N GLY A 957 19.90 6.56 -23.84
CA GLY A 957 20.97 5.58 -23.94
C GLY A 957 21.66 5.69 -25.29
N GLU A 958 21.90 4.56 -25.95
CA GLU A 958 22.58 4.52 -27.28
C GLU A 958 21.63 4.78 -28.46
N LYS A 959 20.31 4.98 -28.22
CA LYS A 959 19.32 5.15 -29.28
C LYS A 959 18.99 6.62 -29.48
N ALA A 960 19.07 7.08 -30.75
CA ALA A 960 18.50 8.36 -31.13
C ALA A 960 16.97 8.32 -30.98
N THR A 961 16.40 9.37 -30.46
CA THR A 961 14.96 9.56 -30.36
C THR A 961 14.36 10.15 -31.63
N GLY A 962 13.09 9.79 -31.91
CA GLY A 962 12.38 10.27 -33.08
C GLY A 962 11.87 11.72 -32.98
N GLY A 963 10.81 12.00 -33.71
CA GLY A 963 10.17 13.30 -33.77
C GLY A 963 9.48 13.75 -32.46
N HIS A 964 8.74 14.83 -32.60
CA HIS A 964 7.96 15.44 -31.52
C HIS A 964 6.60 15.93 -32.02
N ARG A 965 5.92 15.06 -32.73
CA ARG A 965 4.65 15.32 -33.41
C ARG A 965 3.65 16.12 -32.56
N PHE A 966 3.47 15.79 -31.31
CA PHE A 966 2.50 16.48 -30.48
C PHE A 966 2.91 17.91 -30.13
N LEU A 967 4.20 18.21 -30.02
CA LEU A 967 4.69 19.58 -29.87
C LEU A 967 4.44 20.40 -31.16
N ASP A 968 4.60 19.78 -32.33
CA ASP A 968 4.31 20.41 -33.59
C ASP A 968 2.81 20.69 -33.78
N GLU A 969 1.96 19.73 -33.42
CA GLU A 969 0.49 19.89 -33.44
C GLU A 969 0.03 21.03 -32.52
N MET A 970 0.67 21.20 -31.36
CA MET A 970 0.44 22.33 -30.45
C MET A 970 1.04 23.65 -30.94
N GLN A 971 1.83 23.64 -32.00
CA GLN A 971 2.61 24.81 -32.51
C GLN A 971 3.56 25.37 -31.42
N LEU A 972 4.09 24.51 -30.57
CA LEU A 972 4.96 24.86 -29.46
C LEU A 972 6.44 24.80 -29.93
N LYS A 973 7.11 25.96 -29.92
CA LYS A 973 8.53 26.02 -30.25
C LYS A 973 9.39 25.53 -29.11
N LEU A 974 10.35 24.67 -29.42
CA LEU A 974 11.36 24.27 -28.45
C LEU A 974 12.26 25.46 -28.13
N SER A 975 12.31 25.89 -26.90
CA SER A 975 13.21 26.92 -26.42
C SER A 975 14.58 26.29 -26.16
N GLY A 976 15.56 26.68 -26.98
CA GLY A 976 17.00 26.45 -26.77
C GLY A 976 17.51 25.01 -26.79
N GLN A 977 18.75 24.81 -27.25
CA GLN A 977 19.56 23.64 -26.86
C GLN A 977 20.22 23.98 -25.51
N VAL A 978 19.78 23.35 -24.43
CA VAL A 978 20.43 23.39 -23.11
C VAL A 978 21.41 22.23 -23.01
#